data_ab4f945607513c600b9a7e6053c33173
#
_entry.id   ab4f945607513c600b9a7e6053c33173
#
_cell.length_a   1.000
_cell.length_b   1.000
_cell.length_c   1.000
_cell.angle_alpha   90.00
_cell.angle_beta   90.00
_cell.angle_gamma   90.00
#
_symmetry.space_group_name_H-M   'P 1'
#
loop_
_entity.id
_entity.type
_entity.pdbx_description
1 polymer ?
#
loop_
_entity_poly.entity_id
_entity_poly.type
_entity_poly.pdbx_seq_one_letter_code
_entity_poly.pdbx_strand_id
1 'polypeptide(L)'
;MTSLLPIDTLLIAACAWLAIGLLGLVAPRNTRFIARTLFPLGAIVGMLVGLVALGSLGGQAQTAVLVIGLPDLPFHLRLDNLSAVFALLLGFASVGISVYAAGYFRKGEGTAPGVLCLEYHLFLASMLMVLLADDAYAFMVAWESMALSSFFLVTTDHKHEEIRRAGYLYLLIAHIGAIGILLSFGVMTGGAGDYSFAGMRAQELSPSWASAAFLLALAGFGAKAGLVPLHVWLPEAHPAAPSPVSAMMSGVMLKTAIYGLLRVSFDLLHATIWWWGVVALVVGLITALFGVLYSTVQSDMKRLLAYSSIENIGLIAVGIGLTLIFHAYRMEALAALAMTAVLYHCLAHSAFKSLLFLCTGSVLHATKERSLGKLGGLIHRMPWVAWLALAGVIASAGLPPLSGFVSEWLLLQSFLFSPGLPHPWLNMVVPVAAALVVLVAALAGFAMVKFYGIIFLGQMREPGLKNAHDAGIWEKAGLVWLALITLLLGLMPSTVIQRIDAATRQLLGTGLADKLHEQGWWMLAPMSPERASYEPVLVLVTIAATLLMGRWLVRHLYHGRVRRTTAWDCGYHFEGPRAQDTAEGFSQPIRRIFEPMFRMERHFPSARDLKPYYSVKVEDHFWHWFYLPVARAAGWISTLIVTLQGGRIAVYLMYSFITLLILLLVARP
;
A
#
# COMPACT_ATOMS: atom_id res chain seq x y z
N MET A 1 29.10 -29.51 -7.44
CA MET A 1 28.56 -28.16 -7.21
C MET A 1 27.22 -28.35 -6.54
N THR A 2 27.10 -28.13 -5.24
CA THR A 2 25.82 -28.09 -4.53
C THR A 2 25.02 -26.92 -5.15
N SER A 3 23.89 -27.21 -5.77
CA SER A 3 23.00 -26.16 -6.29
C SER A 3 22.57 -25.29 -5.10
N LEU A 4 22.83 -23.99 -5.18
CA LEU A 4 22.36 -23.02 -4.20
C LEU A 4 20.83 -23.15 -4.07
N LEU A 5 20.34 -23.27 -2.84
CA LEU A 5 18.91 -23.29 -2.60
C LEU A 5 18.29 -21.90 -2.88
N PRO A 6 17.03 -21.80 -3.28
CA PRO A 6 16.33 -20.54 -3.46
C PRO A 6 16.43 -19.61 -2.24
N ILE A 7 16.30 -20.12 -1.02
CA ILE A 7 16.43 -19.32 0.21
C ILE A 7 17.84 -18.72 0.36
N ASP A 8 18.91 -19.48 0.04
CA ASP A 8 20.28 -18.96 0.09
C ASP A 8 20.49 -17.84 -0.92
N THR A 9 19.90 -17.97 -2.11
CA THR A 9 19.95 -16.95 -3.17
C THR A 9 19.26 -15.67 -2.70
N LEU A 10 18.11 -15.76 -2.01
CA LEU A 10 17.41 -14.59 -1.45
C LEU A 10 18.22 -13.93 -0.32
N LEU A 11 18.92 -14.72 0.50
CA LEU A 11 19.82 -14.17 1.53
C LEU A 11 21.02 -13.46 0.91
N ILE A 12 21.62 -14.03 -0.13
CA ILE A 12 22.69 -13.37 -0.89
C ILE A 12 22.15 -12.07 -1.51
N ALA A 13 20.93 -12.05 -2.00
CA ALA A 13 20.30 -10.84 -2.55
C ALA A 13 20.09 -9.76 -1.48
N ALA A 14 19.67 -10.13 -0.26
CA ALA A 14 19.57 -9.19 0.87
C ALA A 14 20.95 -8.61 1.23
N CYS A 15 21.98 -9.45 1.32
CA CYS A 15 23.37 -9.02 1.55
C CYS A 15 23.88 -8.11 0.40
N ALA A 16 23.53 -8.43 -0.85
CA ALA A 16 23.89 -7.62 -2.02
C ALA A 16 23.26 -6.22 -1.95
N TRP A 17 21.98 -6.09 -1.58
CA TRP A 17 21.35 -4.78 -1.35
C TRP A 17 22.06 -4.01 -0.24
N LEU A 18 22.38 -4.64 0.89
CA LEU A 18 23.15 -4.00 1.97
C LEU A 18 24.53 -3.54 1.50
N ALA A 19 25.24 -4.38 0.73
CA ALA A 19 26.56 -4.04 0.17
C ALA A 19 26.46 -2.84 -0.80
N ILE A 20 25.46 -2.81 -1.69
CA ILE A 20 25.20 -1.67 -2.58
C ILE A 20 24.94 -0.39 -1.78
N GLY A 21 24.14 -0.48 -0.72
CA GLY A 21 23.88 0.65 0.18
C GLY A 21 25.16 1.19 0.83
N LEU A 22 25.99 0.29 1.39
CA LEU A 22 27.28 0.63 2.01
C LEU A 22 28.27 1.22 1.00
N LEU A 23 28.32 0.71 -0.24
CA LEU A 23 29.14 1.27 -1.32
C LEU A 23 28.74 2.74 -1.62
N GLY A 24 27.48 3.12 -1.38
CA GLY A 24 27.06 4.51 -1.48
C GLY A 24 27.81 5.46 -0.54
N LEU A 25 28.25 4.97 0.64
CA LEU A 25 29.00 5.76 1.61
C LEU A 25 30.47 6.00 1.20
N VAL A 26 31.03 5.20 0.29
CA VAL A 26 32.40 5.39 -0.20
C VAL A 26 32.53 6.71 -0.99
N ALA A 27 31.47 7.10 -1.70
CA ALA A 27 31.44 8.36 -2.45
C ALA A 27 30.12 9.11 -2.21
N PRO A 28 29.85 9.60 -0.99
CA PRO A 28 28.49 9.99 -0.54
C PRO A 28 27.91 11.19 -1.28
N ARG A 29 28.75 12.00 -1.93
CA ARG A 29 28.33 13.17 -2.72
C ARG A 29 28.37 12.95 -4.22
N ASN A 30 28.84 11.79 -4.70
CA ASN A 30 28.92 11.48 -6.12
C ASN A 30 27.57 11.01 -6.66
N THR A 31 26.70 11.95 -7.02
CA THR A 31 25.36 11.68 -7.56
C THR A 31 25.38 10.82 -8.83
N ARG A 32 26.40 10.94 -9.69
CA ARG A 32 26.50 10.13 -10.92
C ARG A 32 26.75 8.67 -10.62
N PHE A 33 27.70 8.37 -9.73
CA PHE A 33 28.01 7.01 -9.30
C PHE A 33 26.77 6.36 -8.66
N ILE A 34 26.16 7.07 -7.71
CA ILE A 34 25.01 6.55 -6.97
C ILE A 34 23.81 6.33 -7.90
N ALA A 35 23.41 7.36 -8.66
CA ALA A 35 22.23 7.29 -9.49
C ALA A 35 22.39 6.34 -10.70
N ARG A 36 23.56 6.35 -11.38
CA ARG A 36 23.73 5.57 -12.63
C ARG A 36 24.32 4.19 -12.43
N THR A 37 24.87 3.86 -11.26
CA THR A 37 25.48 2.56 -11.01
C THR A 37 24.76 1.82 -9.89
N LEU A 38 24.61 2.43 -8.70
CA LEU A 38 24.11 1.71 -7.52
C LEU A 38 22.60 1.41 -7.61
N PHE A 39 21.78 2.38 -8.02
CA PHE A 39 20.33 2.12 -8.18
C PHE A 39 20.02 1.09 -9.28
N PRO A 40 20.65 1.12 -10.49
CA PRO A 40 20.50 0.06 -11.47
C PRO A 40 20.98 -1.31 -10.98
N LEU A 41 22.08 -1.38 -10.22
CA LEU A 41 22.51 -2.64 -9.58
C LEU A 41 21.46 -3.14 -8.58
N GLY A 42 20.87 -2.24 -7.78
CA GLY A 42 19.76 -2.57 -6.90
C GLY A 42 18.54 -3.13 -7.66
N ALA A 43 18.26 -2.62 -8.86
CA ALA A 43 17.21 -3.15 -9.73
C ALA A 43 17.54 -4.58 -10.24
N ILE A 44 18.80 -4.87 -10.57
CA ILE A 44 19.22 -6.23 -10.97
C ILE A 44 19.02 -7.21 -9.82
N VAL A 45 19.39 -6.83 -8.60
CA VAL A 45 19.13 -7.65 -7.40
C VAL A 45 17.62 -7.86 -7.20
N GLY A 46 16.80 -6.81 -7.39
CA GLY A 46 15.35 -6.92 -7.34
C GLY A 46 14.78 -7.90 -8.38
N MET A 47 15.33 -7.89 -9.60
CA MET A 47 14.96 -8.87 -10.64
C MET A 47 15.30 -10.28 -10.19
N LEU A 48 16.49 -10.51 -9.62
CA LEU A 48 16.90 -11.80 -9.09
C LEU A 48 15.93 -12.28 -8.00
N VAL A 49 15.58 -11.41 -7.03
CA VAL A 49 14.59 -11.72 -5.98
C VAL A 49 13.25 -12.14 -6.58
N GLY A 50 12.74 -11.37 -7.55
CA GLY A 50 11.46 -11.67 -8.22
C GLY A 50 11.47 -13.00 -8.96
N LEU A 51 12.53 -13.29 -9.71
CA LEU A 51 12.66 -14.54 -10.47
C LEU A 51 12.82 -15.78 -9.56
N VAL A 52 13.65 -15.69 -8.51
CA VAL A 52 13.81 -16.77 -7.52
C VAL A 52 12.49 -17.02 -6.79
N ALA A 53 11.80 -15.97 -6.37
CA ALA A 53 10.51 -16.10 -5.72
C ALA A 53 9.46 -16.74 -6.64
N LEU A 54 9.40 -16.33 -7.92
CA LEU A 54 8.51 -16.94 -8.92
C LEU A 54 8.80 -18.43 -9.13
N GLY A 55 10.09 -18.81 -9.19
CA GLY A 55 10.51 -20.20 -9.33
C GLY A 55 10.27 -21.06 -8.08
N SER A 56 10.10 -20.43 -6.92
CA SER A 56 9.85 -21.12 -5.63
C SER A 56 8.36 -21.42 -5.40
N LEU A 57 7.47 -20.80 -6.16
CA LEU A 57 6.01 -21.03 -6.03
C LEU A 57 5.65 -22.46 -6.43
N GLY A 58 4.93 -23.15 -5.55
CA GLY A 58 4.56 -24.56 -5.68
C GLY A 58 5.65 -25.54 -5.21
N GLY A 59 6.79 -25.02 -4.77
CA GLY A 59 7.87 -25.82 -4.18
C GLY A 59 7.66 -26.14 -2.69
N GLN A 60 8.51 -27.01 -2.15
CA GLN A 60 8.54 -27.28 -0.71
C GLN A 60 9.14 -26.09 0.05
N ALA A 61 8.67 -25.88 1.28
CA ALA A 61 9.23 -24.88 2.17
C ALA A 61 10.70 -25.18 2.49
N GLN A 62 11.55 -24.15 2.42
CA GLN A 62 12.96 -24.22 2.72
C GLN A 62 13.24 -23.41 3.99
N THR A 63 14.10 -23.93 4.85
CA THR A 63 14.50 -23.31 6.11
C THR A 63 15.99 -23.06 6.15
N ALA A 64 16.40 -22.01 6.82
CA ALA A 64 17.79 -21.70 7.10
C ALA A 64 17.90 -21.10 8.51
N VAL A 65 19.04 -21.32 9.16
CA VAL A 65 19.35 -20.73 10.46
C VAL A 65 20.63 -19.91 10.32
N LEU A 66 20.54 -18.63 10.63
CA LEU A 66 21.68 -17.74 10.64
C LEU A 66 22.15 -17.56 12.09
N VAL A 67 23.41 -17.87 12.34
CA VAL A 67 24.07 -17.66 13.65
C VAL A 67 24.41 -16.16 13.81
N ILE A 68 23.40 -15.31 13.65
CA ILE A 68 23.50 -13.86 13.81
C ILE A 68 22.45 -13.47 14.86
N GLY A 69 22.79 -12.58 15.77
CA GLY A 69 21.89 -12.09 16.79
C GLY A 69 22.49 -12.20 18.19
N LEU A 70 21.63 -12.35 19.19
CA LEU A 70 22.05 -12.56 20.57
C LEU A 70 22.47 -14.01 20.78
N PRO A 71 23.36 -14.29 21.75
CA PRO A 71 23.64 -15.66 22.16
C PRO A 71 22.34 -16.39 22.47
N ASP A 72 22.22 -17.63 22.00
CA ASP A 72 21.05 -18.50 22.18
C ASP A 72 19.75 -18.06 21.43
N LEU A 73 19.83 -17.01 20.62
CA LEU A 73 18.71 -16.50 19.79
C LEU A 73 19.15 -16.36 18.31
N PRO A 74 19.47 -17.45 17.59
CA PRO A 74 19.77 -17.39 16.17
C PRO A 74 18.54 -17.01 15.36
N PHE A 75 18.73 -16.41 14.17
CA PHE A 75 17.63 -16.11 13.26
C PHE A 75 17.18 -17.37 12.53
N HIS A 76 15.93 -17.75 12.71
CA HIS A 76 15.27 -18.79 11.92
C HIS A 76 14.59 -18.13 10.70
N LEU A 77 14.84 -18.70 9.54
CA LEU A 77 14.33 -18.18 8.26
C LEU A 77 13.62 -19.29 7.50
N ARG A 78 12.58 -18.92 6.76
CA ARG A 78 11.77 -19.84 5.97
C ARG A 78 11.31 -19.17 4.69
N LEU A 79 11.47 -19.87 3.57
CA LEU A 79 10.88 -19.54 2.29
C LEU A 79 9.79 -20.56 1.99
N ASP A 80 8.55 -20.14 2.11
CA ASP A 80 7.37 -20.91 1.73
C ASP A 80 6.56 -20.18 0.64
N ASN A 81 5.44 -20.74 0.21
CA ASN A 81 4.65 -20.15 -0.87
C ASN A 81 4.10 -18.75 -0.52
N LEU A 82 3.70 -18.50 0.73
CA LEU A 82 3.26 -17.17 1.15
C LEU A 82 4.42 -16.16 1.07
N SER A 83 5.58 -16.48 1.64
CA SER A 83 6.79 -15.66 1.54
C SER A 83 7.18 -15.40 0.09
N ALA A 84 7.08 -16.44 -0.77
CA ALA A 84 7.42 -16.33 -2.19
C ALA A 84 6.49 -15.35 -2.95
N VAL A 85 5.17 -15.35 -2.70
CA VAL A 85 4.25 -14.36 -3.32
C VAL A 85 4.63 -12.93 -2.96
N PHE A 86 4.94 -12.66 -1.70
CA PHE A 86 5.31 -11.31 -1.27
C PHE A 86 6.74 -10.92 -1.67
N ALA A 87 7.68 -11.87 -1.72
CA ALA A 87 9.02 -11.65 -2.26
C ALA A 87 8.98 -11.37 -3.79
N LEU A 88 8.09 -12.04 -4.54
CA LEU A 88 7.81 -11.76 -5.94
C LEU A 88 7.34 -10.31 -6.14
N LEU A 89 6.39 -9.87 -5.31
CA LEU A 89 5.87 -8.50 -5.30
C LEU A 89 6.98 -7.49 -5.02
N LEU A 90 7.79 -7.71 -3.96
CA LEU A 90 8.92 -6.87 -3.60
C LEU A 90 9.95 -6.80 -4.75
N GLY A 91 10.34 -7.97 -5.29
CA GLY A 91 11.35 -8.07 -6.33
C GLY A 91 10.96 -7.27 -7.57
N PHE A 92 9.81 -7.54 -8.16
CA PHE A 92 9.39 -6.89 -9.40
C PHE A 92 9.02 -5.41 -9.24
N ALA A 93 8.45 -5.00 -8.11
CA ALA A 93 8.21 -3.59 -7.83
C ALA A 93 9.53 -2.82 -7.68
N SER A 94 10.51 -3.40 -6.95
CA SER A 94 11.81 -2.76 -6.74
C SER A 94 12.60 -2.53 -8.03
N VAL A 95 12.44 -3.37 -9.06
CA VAL A 95 13.06 -3.16 -10.38
C VAL A 95 12.62 -1.82 -10.96
N GLY A 96 11.31 -1.61 -11.13
CA GLY A 96 10.78 -0.39 -11.75
C GLY A 96 11.11 0.85 -10.94
N ILE A 97 11.00 0.75 -9.61
CA ILE A 97 11.24 1.87 -8.70
C ILE A 97 12.73 2.23 -8.65
N SER A 98 13.65 1.25 -8.60
CA SER A 98 15.09 1.51 -8.59
C SER A 98 15.59 2.05 -9.93
N VAL A 99 15.09 1.53 -11.06
CA VAL A 99 15.39 2.09 -12.39
C VAL A 99 14.90 3.55 -12.49
N TYR A 100 13.70 3.84 -12.02
CA TYR A 100 13.17 5.19 -11.96
C TYR A 100 14.02 6.09 -11.06
N ALA A 101 14.43 5.61 -9.88
CA ALA A 101 15.26 6.33 -8.92
C ALA A 101 16.61 6.76 -9.52
N ALA A 102 17.19 5.98 -10.44
CA ALA A 102 18.39 6.34 -11.20
C ALA A 102 18.21 7.62 -12.05
N GLY A 103 16.99 7.90 -12.49
CA GLY A 103 16.62 9.15 -13.15
C GLY A 103 16.27 10.28 -12.18
N TYR A 104 15.62 9.94 -11.08
CA TYR A 104 15.02 10.87 -10.12
C TYR A 104 16.09 11.55 -9.22
N PHE A 105 17.00 10.80 -8.59
CA PHE A 105 17.97 11.31 -7.63
C PHE A 105 19.23 11.96 -8.24
N ARG A 106 19.07 12.67 -9.36
CA ARG A 106 20.23 13.29 -10.06
C ARG A 106 20.83 14.51 -9.37
N LYS A 107 20.04 15.25 -8.58
CA LYS A 107 20.45 16.58 -8.05
C LYS A 107 20.63 16.58 -6.53
N GLY A 108 20.49 15.44 -5.85
CA GLY A 108 20.46 15.39 -4.39
C GLY A 108 19.17 16.00 -3.82
N GLU A 109 18.60 15.38 -2.81
CA GLU A 109 17.37 15.81 -2.18
C GLU A 109 17.57 15.83 -0.66
N GLY A 110 17.90 16.99 -0.10
CA GLY A 110 18.04 17.21 1.34
C GLY A 110 19.20 16.44 1.99
N THR A 111 19.09 15.11 2.06
CA THR A 111 20.13 14.19 2.58
C THR A 111 21.22 13.94 1.54
N ALA A 112 22.45 13.60 2.01
CA ALA A 112 23.53 13.22 1.11
C ALA A 112 23.14 11.98 0.29
N PRO A 113 23.38 11.98 -1.05
CA PRO A 113 22.94 10.90 -1.93
C PRO A 113 23.42 9.51 -1.51
N GLY A 114 24.60 9.37 -0.92
CA GLY A 114 25.13 8.09 -0.43
C GLY A 114 24.39 7.56 0.78
N VAL A 115 23.97 8.44 1.69
CA VAL A 115 23.17 8.07 2.87
C VAL A 115 21.79 7.64 2.40
N LEU A 116 21.16 8.40 1.49
CA LEU A 116 19.87 8.01 0.88
C LEU A 116 19.96 6.66 0.16
N CYS A 117 21.07 6.36 -0.50
CA CYS A 117 21.32 5.07 -1.14
C CYS A 117 21.38 3.94 -0.10
N LEU A 118 22.09 4.14 1.02
CA LEU A 118 22.15 3.18 2.12
C LEU A 118 20.75 2.93 2.71
N GLU A 119 20.04 3.99 3.06
CA GLU A 119 18.70 3.89 3.64
C GLU A 119 17.73 3.17 2.70
N TYR A 120 17.79 3.45 1.40
CA TYR A 120 16.94 2.81 0.39
C TYR A 120 17.22 1.31 0.26
N HIS A 121 18.48 0.90 0.16
CA HIS A 121 18.82 -0.51 0.01
C HIS A 121 18.69 -1.29 1.33
N LEU A 122 18.92 -0.66 2.48
CA LEU A 122 18.60 -1.22 3.79
C LEU A 122 17.08 -1.46 3.93
N PHE A 123 16.26 -0.54 3.43
CA PHE A 123 14.81 -0.68 3.41
C PHE A 123 14.37 -1.89 2.58
N LEU A 124 14.95 -2.10 1.38
CA LEU A 124 14.68 -3.28 0.53
C LEU A 124 15.09 -4.58 1.23
N ALA A 125 16.30 -4.63 1.77
CA ALA A 125 16.83 -5.80 2.47
C ALA A 125 15.99 -6.15 3.71
N SER A 126 15.61 -5.14 4.50
CA SER A 126 14.76 -5.34 5.68
C SER A 126 13.37 -5.88 5.34
N MET A 127 12.74 -5.39 4.26
CA MET A 127 11.47 -5.94 3.79
C MET A 127 11.61 -7.40 3.39
N LEU A 128 12.68 -7.78 2.68
CA LEU A 128 12.93 -9.18 2.31
C LEU A 128 13.13 -10.04 3.56
N MET A 129 13.90 -9.57 4.55
CA MET A 129 14.12 -10.30 5.80
C MET A 129 12.85 -10.49 6.62
N VAL A 130 11.93 -9.49 6.63
CA VAL A 130 10.58 -9.66 7.24
C VAL A 130 9.82 -10.81 6.59
N LEU A 131 9.89 -10.94 5.26
CA LEU A 131 9.19 -11.99 4.51
C LEU A 131 9.79 -13.40 4.72
N LEU A 132 11.06 -13.46 5.08
CA LEU A 132 11.77 -14.73 5.32
C LEU A 132 11.82 -15.12 6.80
N ALA A 133 11.55 -14.24 7.74
CA ALA A 133 11.61 -14.50 9.17
C ALA A 133 10.64 -15.62 9.58
N ASP A 134 11.13 -16.62 10.33
CA ASP A 134 10.37 -17.76 10.90
C ASP A 134 10.52 -17.83 12.43
N ASP A 135 10.83 -16.71 13.06
CA ASP A 135 10.79 -16.49 14.49
C ASP A 135 10.45 -15.04 14.85
N ALA A 136 9.96 -14.82 16.05
CA ALA A 136 9.56 -13.49 16.53
C ALA A 136 10.73 -12.52 16.64
N TYR A 137 11.92 -12.99 16.98
CA TYR A 137 13.09 -12.14 17.18
C TYR A 137 13.62 -11.62 15.83
N ALA A 138 13.89 -12.52 14.87
CA ALA A 138 14.32 -12.14 13.52
C ALA A 138 13.26 -11.24 12.84
N PHE A 139 11.98 -11.58 13.01
CA PHE A 139 10.87 -10.77 12.47
C PHE A 139 10.90 -9.35 13.04
N MET A 140 10.98 -9.17 14.37
CA MET A 140 10.96 -7.85 15.00
C MET A 140 12.20 -7.02 14.67
N VAL A 141 13.40 -7.63 14.61
CA VAL A 141 14.63 -6.93 14.21
C VAL A 141 14.53 -6.43 12.77
N ALA A 142 14.06 -7.27 11.84
CA ALA A 142 13.86 -6.88 10.45
C ALA A 142 12.75 -5.82 10.31
N TRP A 143 11.66 -5.95 11.08
CA TRP A 143 10.53 -5.02 11.10
C TRP A 143 10.93 -3.61 11.57
N GLU A 144 11.69 -3.52 12.67
CA GLU A 144 12.18 -2.25 13.17
C GLU A 144 13.25 -1.64 12.25
N SER A 145 14.11 -2.46 11.65
CA SER A 145 15.07 -2.00 10.64
C SER A 145 14.35 -1.40 9.42
N MET A 146 13.26 -2.04 8.98
CA MET A 146 12.36 -1.52 7.93
C MET A 146 11.67 -0.21 8.35
N ALA A 147 11.24 -0.10 9.61
CA ALA A 147 10.59 1.11 10.12
C ALA A 147 11.57 2.30 10.21
N LEU A 148 12.77 2.06 10.75
CA LEU A 148 13.79 3.10 10.89
C LEU A 148 14.34 3.57 9.53
N SER A 149 14.68 2.65 8.63
CA SER A 149 15.16 3.02 7.29
C SER A 149 14.12 3.83 6.51
N SER A 150 12.86 3.43 6.57
CA SER A 150 11.76 4.18 5.93
C SER A 150 11.49 5.53 6.62
N PHE A 151 11.68 5.66 7.93
CA PHE A 151 11.60 6.95 8.63
C PHE A 151 12.66 7.94 8.12
N PHE A 152 13.90 7.52 7.99
CA PHE A 152 14.95 8.38 7.44
C PHE A 152 14.67 8.75 5.99
N LEU A 153 14.17 7.81 5.18
CA LEU A 153 13.74 8.09 3.81
C LEU A 153 12.56 9.07 3.73
N VAL A 154 11.60 9.02 4.64
CA VAL A 154 10.50 10.01 4.73
C VAL A 154 11.03 11.38 5.10
N THR A 155 11.99 11.43 6.02
CA THR A 155 12.57 12.68 6.53
C THR A 155 13.80 13.17 5.73
N THR A 156 13.96 12.72 4.48
CA THR A 156 15.08 13.10 3.60
C THR A 156 15.33 14.62 3.57
N ASP A 157 14.27 15.43 3.49
CA ASP A 157 14.37 16.89 3.56
C ASP A 157 13.95 17.44 4.94
N HIS A 158 14.60 16.93 5.99
CA HIS A 158 14.34 17.26 7.40
C HIS A 158 14.52 18.75 7.78
N LYS A 159 14.97 19.60 6.88
CA LYS A 159 15.04 21.05 7.09
C LYS A 159 13.66 21.66 7.25
N HIS A 160 12.66 21.11 6.58
CA HIS A 160 11.28 21.55 6.67
C HIS A 160 10.58 20.96 7.89
N GLU A 161 9.92 21.81 8.69
CA GLU A 161 9.23 21.41 9.91
C GLU A 161 8.09 20.41 9.63
N GLU A 162 7.34 20.65 8.56
CA GLU A 162 6.23 19.76 8.13
C GLU A 162 6.71 18.33 7.88
N ILE A 163 7.89 18.18 7.27
CA ILE A 163 8.50 16.87 7.00
C ILE A 163 8.94 16.18 8.29
N ARG A 164 9.54 16.92 9.23
CA ARG A 164 9.91 16.37 10.55
C ARG A 164 8.66 15.92 11.33
N ARG A 165 7.59 16.71 11.28
CA ARG A 165 6.32 16.37 11.92
C ARG A 165 5.68 15.11 11.30
N ALA A 166 5.69 14.99 9.98
CA ALA A 166 5.21 13.81 9.27
C ALA A 166 6.03 12.56 9.64
N GLY A 167 7.37 12.68 9.69
CA GLY A 167 8.25 11.59 10.12
C GLY A 167 8.02 11.18 11.58
N TYR A 168 7.87 12.14 12.49
CA TYR A 168 7.57 11.84 13.89
C TYR A 168 6.25 11.07 14.04
N LEU A 169 5.19 11.52 13.38
CA LEU A 169 3.89 10.84 13.40
C LEU A 169 3.99 9.42 12.83
N TYR A 170 4.72 9.27 11.71
CA TYR A 170 4.97 7.97 11.12
C TYR A 170 5.67 7.02 12.10
N LEU A 171 6.78 7.46 12.72
CA LEU A 171 7.57 6.64 13.63
C LEU A 171 6.77 6.27 14.88
N LEU A 172 6.00 7.22 15.44
CA LEU A 172 5.14 6.99 16.61
C LEU A 172 4.13 5.86 16.35
N ILE A 173 3.40 5.95 15.24
CA ILE A 173 2.40 4.91 14.89
C ILE A 173 3.08 3.59 14.56
N ALA A 174 4.24 3.61 13.90
CA ALA A 174 5.01 2.40 13.59
C ALA A 174 5.42 1.66 14.87
N HIS A 175 5.90 2.37 15.91
CA HIS A 175 6.30 1.76 17.19
C HIS A 175 5.10 1.26 18.01
N ILE A 176 3.99 2.01 18.03
CA ILE A 176 2.74 1.53 18.65
C ILE A 176 2.30 0.21 17.98
N GLY A 177 2.37 0.15 16.65
CA GLY A 177 2.08 -1.07 15.90
C GLY A 177 3.04 -2.21 16.24
N ALA A 178 4.34 -1.94 16.33
CA ALA A 178 5.36 -2.93 16.67
C ALA A 178 5.15 -3.52 18.07
N ILE A 179 4.76 -2.72 19.06
CA ILE A 179 4.39 -3.21 20.40
C ILE A 179 3.20 -4.17 20.31
N GLY A 180 2.17 -3.86 19.51
CA GLY A 180 1.04 -4.77 19.28
C GLY A 180 1.47 -6.10 18.68
N ILE A 181 2.37 -6.10 17.69
CA ILE A 181 2.92 -7.30 17.07
C ILE A 181 3.73 -8.12 18.09
N LEU A 182 4.62 -7.46 18.84
CA LEU A 182 5.44 -8.10 19.86
C LEU A 182 4.58 -8.78 20.94
N LEU A 183 3.55 -8.09 21.42
CA LEU A 183 2.60 -8.64 22.39
C LEU A 183 1.82 -9.82 21.81
N SER A 184 1.42 -9.75 20.52
CA SER A 184 0.78 -10.87 19.84
C SER A 184 1.68 -12.11 19.82
N PHE A 185 2.96 -11.96 19.44
CA PHE A 185 3.94 -13.06 19.50
C PHE A 185 4.13 -13.56 20.93
N GLY A 186 4.24 -12.66 21.93
CA GLY A 186 4.34 -13.05 23.35
C GLY A 186 3.15 -13.89 23.82
N VAL A 187 1.93 -13.58 23.39
CA VAL A 187 0.75 -14.40 23.69
C VAL A 187 0.83 -15.76 22.99
N MET A 188 1.30 -15.80 21.74
CA MET A 188 1.40 -17.05 20.96
C MET A 188 2.48 -18.02 21.46
N THR A 189 3.50 -17.55 22.17
CA THR A 189 4.47 -18.47 22.81
C THR A 189 3.86 -19.29 23.94
N GLY A 190 2.67 -18.92 24.45
CA GLY A 190 1.95 -19.67 25.49
C GLY A 190 2.73 -19.85 26.81
N GLY A 191 3.78 -19.06 27.03
CA GLY A 191 4.68 -19.20 28.20
C GLY A 191 5.72 -20.32 28.07
N ALA A 192 5.77 -21.04 26.94
CA ALA A 192 6.71 -22.12 26.68
C ALA A 192 8.18 -21.67 26.46
N GLY A 193 8.36 -20.34 26.20
CA GLY A 193 9.68 -19.74 25.95
C GLY A 193 10.23 -19.98 24.53
N ASP A 194 9.53 -20.73 23.68
CA ASP A 194 9.90 -20.94 22.28
C ASP A 194 9.42 -19.76 21.43
N TYR A 195 10.36 -18.96 20.95
CA TYR A 195 10.09 -17.79 20.13
C TYR A 195 9.99 -18.09 18.62
N SER A 196 10.22 -19.36 18.22
CA SER A 196 10.13 -19.78 16.83
C SER A 196 8.67 -19.85 16.35
N PHE A 197 8.43 -19.58 15.07
CA PHE A 197 7.10 -19.77 14.50
C PHE A 197 6.70 -21.24 14.45
N ALA A 198 7.65 -22.15 14.40
CA ALA A 198 7.40 -23.58 14.51
C ALA A 198 6.80 -23.95 15.88
N GLY A 199 7.35 -23.41 16.97
CA GLY A 199 6.79 -23.56 18.32
C GLY A 199 5.42 -22.94 18.46
N MET A 200 5.21 -21.72 17.92
CA MET A 200 3.92 -21.05 17.94
C MET A 200 2.84 -21.82 17.17
N ARG A 201 3.18 -22.45 16.01
CA ARG A 201 2.24 -23.29 15.25
C ARG A 201 1.80 -24.53 16.02
N ALA A 202 2.68 -25.06 16.84
CA ALA A 202 2.40 -26.26 17.65
C ALA A 202 1.62 -25.96 18.95
N GLN A 203 1.52 -24.67 19.32
CA GLN A 203 0.91 -24.25 20.58
C GLN A 203 -0.61 -24.23 20.49
N GLU A 204 -1.28 -25.00 21.35
CA GLU A 204 -2.73 -24.96 21.51
C GLU A 204 -3.14 -23.83 22.47
N LEU A 205 -3.67 -22.75 21.94
CA LEU A 205 -4.17 -21.63 22.74
C LEU A 205 -5.66 -21.79 23.03
N SER A 206 -6.10 -21.37 24.22
CA SER A 206 -7.53 -21.23 24.46
C SER A 206 -8.14 -20.17 23.52
N PRO A 207 -9.44 -20.25 23.17
CA PRO A 207 -10.08 -19.30 22.26
C PRO A 207 -9.94 -17.83 22.69
N SER A 208 -9.88 -17.54 23.98
CA SER A 208 -9.68 -16.19 24.51
C SER A 208 -8.26 -15.68 24.26
N TRP A 209 -7.21 -16.49 24.49
CA TRP A 209 -5.84 -16.10 24.22
C TRP A 209 -5.55 -16.02 22.71
N ALA A 210 -6.06 -16.96 21.93
CA ALA A 210 -5.99 -16.89 20.46
C ALA A 210 -6.64 -15.61 19.93
N SER A 211 -7.80 -15.21 20.49
CA SER A 211 -8.48 -13.97 20.11
C SER A 211 -7.69 -12.73 20.54
N ALA A 212 -7.07 -12.75 21.70
CA ALA A 212 -6.19 -11.66 22.14
C ALA A 212 -4.99 -11.51 21.19
N ALA A 213 -4.33 -12.59 20.81
CA ALA A 213 -3.23 -12.59 19.85
C ALA A 213 -3.68 -12.06 18.47
N PHE A 214 -4.84 -12.50 17.97
CA PHE A 214 -5.40 -12.02 16.71
C PHE A 214 -5.70 -10.51 16.74
N LEU A 215 -6.35 -10.01 17.79
CA LEU A 215 -6.69 -8.58 17.89
C LEU A 215 -5.45 -7.69 18.03
N LEU A 216 -4.43 -8.15 18.77
CA LEU A 216 -3.14 -7.47 18.88
C LEU A 216 -2.42 -7.44 17.53
N ALA A 217 -2.42 -8.56 16.79
CA ALA A 217 -1.86 -8.64 15.45
C ALA A 217 -2.62 -7.73 14.47
N LEU A 218 -3.95 -7.76 14.49
CA LEU A 218 -4.79 -6.89 13.64
C LEU A 218 -4.52 -5.41 13.92
N ALA A 219 -4.41 -5.01 15.19
CA ALA A 219 -4.05 -3.64 15.56
C ALA A 219 -2.62 -3.30 15.15
N GLY A 220 -1.65 -4.17 15.42
CA GLY A 220 -0.23 -3.95 15.14
C GLY A 220 0.09 -3.87 13.66
N PHE A 221 -0.28 -4.90 12.90
CA PHE A 221 -0.12 -4.91 11.45
C PHE A 221 -1.03 -3.89 10.77
N GLY A 222 -2.24 -3.69 11.27
CA GLY A 222 -3.18 -2.69 10.81
C GLY A 222 -2.65 -1.26 10.93
N ALA A 223 -1.94 -0.93 12.00
CA ALA A 223 -1.26 0.35 12.17
C ALA A 223 -0.25 0.61 11.04
N LYS A 224 0.55 -0.39 10.69
CA LYS A 224 1.53 -0.30 9.60
C LYS A 224 0.86 -0.30 8.23
N ALA A 225 -0.20 -1.10 8.04
CA ALA A 225 -0.97 -1.14 6.79
C ALA A 225 -1.80 0.14 6.56
N GLY A 226 -2.10 0.90 7.61
CA GLY A 226 -2.92 2.10 7.53
C GLY A 226 -4.42 1.84 7.67
N LEU A 227 -4.82 0.82 8.46
CA LEU A 227 -6.22 0.60 8.81
C LEU A 227 -6.73 1.71 9.73
N VAL A 228 -7.95 2.16 9.49
CA VAL A 228 -8.63 3.14 10.36
C VAL A 228 -8.90 2.49 11.73
N PRO A 229 -8.58 3.16 12.86
CA PRO A 229 -8.19 4.58 12.99
C PRO A 229 -6.68 4.87 12.92
N LEU A 230 -5.80 3.89 12.77
CA LEU A 230 -4.33 4.04 12.85
C LEU A 230 -3.67 4.49 11.54
N HIS A 231 -4.43 5.07 10.62
CA HIS A 231 -4.04 5.43 9.25
C HIS A 231 -3.36 6.80 9.08
N VAL A 232 -3.48 7.71 10.07
CA VAL A 232 -3.18 9.15 9.90
C VAL A 232 -1.74 9.49 9.48
N TRP A 233 -0.79 8.59 9.73
CA TRP A 233 0.59 8.78 9.29
C TRP A 233 0.75 8.73 7.76
N LEU A 234 -0.11 7.98 7.08
CA LEU A 234 0.01 7.67 5.65
C LEU A 234 -0.19 8.91 4.77
N PRO A 235 -1.27 9.73 4.95
CA PRO A 235 -1.45 10.96 4.20
C PRO A 235 -0.42 12.05 4.51
N GLU A 236 0.29 11.98 5.62
CA GLU A 236 1.36 12.91 5.97
C GLU A 236 2.72 12.44 5.45
N ALA A 237 3.06 11.16 5.59
CA ALA A 237 4.35 10.61 5.20
C ALA A 237 4.56 10.58 3.67
N HIS A 238 3.51 10.23 2.88
CA HIS A 238 3.66 10.12 1.43
C HIS A 238 3.95 11.45 0.71
N PRO A 239 3.30 12.59 1.05
CA PRO A 239 3.70 13.88 0.48
C PRO A 239 5.09 14.34 0.92
N ALA A 240 5.53 13.96 2.12
CA ALA A 240 6.84 14.31 2.68
C ALA A 240 7.98 13.55 2.00
N ALA A 241 7.79 12.25 1.75
CA ALA A 241 8.79 11.38 1.16
C ALA A 241 9.07 11.68 -0.32
N PRO A 242 10.30 11.45 -0.83
CA PRO A 242 10.57 11.41 -2.27
C PRO A 242 9.68 10.39 -2.98
N SER A 243 9.33 10.64 -4.25
CA SER A 243 8.34 9.80 -4.96
C SER A 243 8.75 8.33 -5.13
N PRO A 244 10.01 7.95 -5.37
CA PRO A 244 10.43 6.55 -5.34
C PRO A 244 10.20 5.88 -3.99
N VAL A 245 10.42 6.62 -2.89
CA VAL A 245 10.16 6.14 -1.53
C VAL A 245 8.65 5.96 -1.29
N SER A 246 7.83 6.94 -1.69
CA SER A 246 6.37 6.85 -1.62
C SER A 246 5.83 5.65 -2.42
N ALA A 247 6.40 5.39 -3.60
CA ALA A 247 6.06 4.24 -4.42
C ALA A 247 6.38 2.92 -3.71
N MET A 248 7.57 2.82 -3.08
CA MET A 248 7.99 1.63 -2.33
C MET A 248 7.15 1.42 -1.07
N MET A 249 6.86 2.50 -0.32
CA MET A 249 6.03 2.43 0.88
C MET A 249 4.61 1.95 0.54
N SER A 250 3.94 2.60 -0.41
CA SER A 250 2.58 2.22 -0.81
C SER A 250 2.54 0.88 -1.56
N GLY A 251 3.46 0.69 -2.49
CA GLY A 251 3.50 -0.51 -3.36
C GLY A 251 3.90 -1.78 -2.61
N VAL A 252 4.84 -1.71 -1.67
CA VAL A 252 5.44 -2.90 -1.05
C VAL A 252 5.29 -2.91 0.47
N MET A 253 5.76 -1.88 1.18
CA MET A 253 5.81 -1.89 2.65
C MET A 253 4.45 -2.15 3.31
N LEU A 254 3.35 -1.56 2.79
CA LEU A 254 2.01 -1.84 3.32
C LEU A 254 1.65 -3.33 3.20
N LYS A 255 2.18 -4.04 2.18
CA LYS A 255 1.90 -5.46 1.95
C LYS A 255 2.72 -6.36 2.89
N THR A 256 3.88 -5.92 3.40
CA THR A 256 4.56 -6.68 4.46
C THR A 256 3.70 -6.77 5.73
N ALA A 257 2.88 -5.76 6.00
CA ALA A 257 1.91 -5.82 7.09
C ALA A 257 0.75 -6.80 6.80
N ILE A 258 0.26 -6.82 5.56
CA ILE A 258 -0.74 -7.82 5.14
C ILE A 258 -0.16 -9.24 5.22
N TYR A 259 1.10 -9.43 4.76
CA TYR A 259 1.82 -10.69 4.93
C TYR A 259 1.84 -11.15 6.40
N GLY A 260 2.23 -10.25 7.32
CA GLY A 260 2.26 -10.57 8.75
C GLY A 260 0.89 -10.93 9.31
N LEU A 261 -0.16 -10.21 8.92
CA LEU A 261 -1.53 -10.52 9.35
C LEU A 261 -2.00 -11.88 8.82
N LEU A 262 -1.72 -12.21 7.55
CA LEU A 262 -2.03 -13.53 6.98
C LEU A 262 -1.23 -14.64 7.68
N ARG A 263 0.06 -14.41 7.95
CA ARG A 263 0.92 -15.34 8.67
C ARG A 263 0.37 -15.65 10.06
N VAL A 264 0.04 -14.63 10.84
CA VAL A 264 -0.52 -14.81 12.19
C VAL A 264 -1.88 -15.49 12.14
N SER A 265 -2.80 -15.00 11.29
CA SER A 265 -4.19 -15.47 11.31
C SER A 265 -4.35 -16.91 10.82
N PHE A 266 -3.69 -17.29 9.73
CA PHE A 266 -3.92 -18.59 9.07
C PHE A 266 -2.84 -19.61 9.34
N ASP A 267 -1.56 -19.21 9.50
CA ASP A 267 -0.45 -20.12 9.66
C ASP A 267 -0.10 -20.36 11.15
N LEU A 268 -0.14 -19.32 12.01
CA LEU A 268 0.22 -19.46 13.42
C LEU A 268 -0.99 -19.78 14.33
N LEU A 269 -2.13 -19.13 14.10
CA LEU A 269 -3.35 -19.29 14.91
C LEU A 269 -4.35 -20.30 14.32
N HIS A 270 -4.12 -20.80 13.09
CA HIS A 270 -5.01 -21.73 12.38
C HIS A 270 -6.49 -21.31 12.44
N ALA A 271 -6.77 -20.07 12.06
CA ALA A 271 -8.03 -19.34 12.23
C ALA A 271 -9.30 -20.19 12.05
N THR A 272 -10.00 -20.45 13.15
CA THR A 272 -11.28 -21.20 13.17
C THR A 272 -12.44 -20.41 13.77
N ILE A 273 -12.19 -19.19 14.22
CA ILE A 273 -13.16 -18.35 14.94
C ILE A 273 -13.79 -17.34 13.98
N TRP A 274 -15.07 -17.52 13.65
CA TRP A 274 -15.78 -16.77 12.62
C TRP A 274 -15.87 -15.25 12.89
N TRP A 275 -16.02 -14.81 14.14
CA TRP A 275 -16.17 -13.40 14.46
C TRP A 275 -14.89 -12.57 14.24
N TRP A 276 -13.72 -13.18 14.19
CA TRP A 276 -12.49 -12.51 13.76
C TRP A 276 -12.64 -11.95 12.35
N GLY A 277 -13.26 -12.75 11.48
CA GLY A 277 -13.55 -12.31 10.12
C GLY A 277 -14.53 -11.15 10.06
N VAL A 278 -15.52 -11.12 10.96
CA VAL A 278 -16.45 -9.97 11.05
C VAL A 278 -15.73 -8.69 11.48
N VAL A 279 -14.83 -8.76 12.46
CA VAL A 279 -14.04 -7.61 12.88
C VAL A 279 -13.16 -7.10 11.73
N ALA A 280 -12.45 -8.01 11.03
CA ALA A 280 -11.64 -7.64 9.88
C ALA A 280 -12.47 -7.04 8.74
N LEU A 281 -13.65 -7.62 8.45
CA LEU A 281 -14.60 -7.13 7.45
C LEU A 281 -15.07 -5.70 7.77
N VAL A 282 -15.52 -5.46 8.99
CA VAL A 282 -16.04 -4.15 9.42
C VAL A 282 -14.94 -3.10 9.40
N VAL A 283 -13.77 -3.39 9.98
CA VAL A 283 -12.62 -2.48 9.96
C VAL A 283 -12.18 -2.21 8.50
N GLY A 284 -12.19 -3.24 7.65
CA GLY A 284 -11.89 -3.12 6.23
C GLY A 284 -12.87 -2.20 5.49
N LEU A 285 -14.17 -2.38 5.69
CA LEU A 285 -15.22 -1.55 5.06
C LEU A 285 -15.13 -0.08 5.52
N ILE A 286 -14.93 0.17 6.81
CA ILE A 286 -14.74 1.53 7.34
C ILE A 286 -13.50 2.14 6.70
N THR A 287 -12.39 1.39 6.63
CA THR A 287 -11.13 1.86 6.05
C THR A 287 -11.27 2.16 4.56
N ALA A 288 -11.92 1.29 3.80
CA ALA A 288 -12.13 1.48 2.36
C ALA A 288 -13.00 2.70 2.06
N LEU A 289 -14.15 2.82 2.74
CA LEU A 289 -15.06 3.95 2.56
C LEU A 289 -14.41 5.28 3.00
N PHE A 290 -13.77 5.29 4.14
CA PHE A 290 -13.04 6.45 4.63
C PHE A 290 -11.93 6.87 3.66
N GLY A 291 -11.10 5.93 3.24
CA GLY A 291 -10.00 6.19 2.30
C GLY A 291 -10.48 6.80 1.00
N VAL A 292 -11.49 6.21 0.37
CA VAL A 292 -12.00 6.71 -0.91
C VAL A 292 -12.67 8.07 -0.78
N LEU A 293 -13.47 8.31 0.27
CA LEU A 293 -14.13 9.60 0.50
C LEU A 293 -13.09 10.71 0.66
N TYR A 294 -12.07 10.48 1.51
CA TYR A 294 -11.01 11.47 1.69
C TYR A 294 -10.13 11.64 0.44
N SER A 295 -9.91 10.59 -0.36
CA SER A 295 -9.22 10.68 -1.65
C SER A 295 -9.96 11.63 -2.62
N THR A 296 -11.29 11.53 -2.71
CA THR A 296 -12.10 12.38 -3.61
C THR A 296 -12.00 13.87 -3.31
N VAL A 297 -11.73 14.26 -2.05
CA VAL A 297 -11.75 15.68 -1.64
C VAL A 297 -10.35 16.31 -1.52
N GLN A 298 -9.26 15.53 -1.68
CA GLN A 298 -7.90 16.06 -1.61
C GLN A 298 -7.56 16.99 -2.78
N SER A 299 -6.76 18.01 -2.50
CA SER A 299 -6.19 18.93 -3.48
C SER A 299 -4.70 18.75 -3.74
N ASP A 300 -4.02 17.91 -2.95
CA ASP A 300 -2.62 17.49 -3.18
C ASP A 300 -2.60 16.12 -3.88
N MET A 301 -1.85 15.99 -4.99
CA MET A 301 -1.84 14.77 -5.80
C MET A 301 -1.27 13.55 -5.07
N LYS A 302 -0.24 13.72 -4.22
CA LYS A 302 0.33 12.61 -3.45
C LYS A 302 -0.57 12.23 -2.26
N ARG A 303 -1.19 13.20 -1.62
CA ARG A 303 -2.15 12.97 -0.53
C ARG A 303 -3.39 12.25 -1.03
N LEU A 304 -3.87 12.58 -2.24
CA LEU A 304 -4.95 11.86 -2.92
C LEU A 304 -4.60 10.38 -3.09
N LEU A 305 -3.41 10.07 -3.62
CA LEU A 305 -2.93 8.70 -3.80
C LEU A 305 -2.71 7.97 -2.46
N ALA A 306 -2.31 8.67 -1.41
CA ALA A 306 -2.15 8.10 -0.07
C ALA A 306 -3.51 7.63 0.49
N TYR A 307 -4.54 8.46 0.43
CA TYR A 307 -5.89 8.07 0.84
C TYR A 307 -6.47 6.95 -0.04
N SER A 308 -6.19 6.98 -1.35
CA SER A 308 -6.55 5.87 -2.22
C SER A 308 -5.76 4.58 -1.90
N SER A 309 -4.58 4.65 -1.26
CA SER A 309 -3.90 3.45 -0.75
C SER A 309 -4.58 2.91 0.51
N ILE A 310 -5.07 3.77 1.40
CA ILE A 310 -5.89 3.40 2.57
C ILE A 310 -7.16 2.68 2.10
N GLU A 311 -7.84 3.20 1.10
CA GLU A 311 -9.00 2.56 0.44
C GLU A 311 -8.69 1.12 0.04
N ASN A 312 -7.64 0.92 -0.75
CA ASN A 312 -7.28 -0.40 -1.29
C ASN A 312 -6.83 -1.38 -0.19
N ILE A 313 -6.15 -0.91 0.87
CA ILE A 313 -5.85 -1.73 2.05
C ILE A 313 -7.14 -2.12 2.77
N GLY A 314 -8.13 -1.24 2.82
CA GLY A 314 -9.47 -1.57 3.31
C GLY A 314 -10.12 -2.70 2.53
N LEU A 315 -10.06 -2.68 1.18
CA LEU A 315 -10.57 -3.76 0.33
C LEU A 315 -9.84 -5.09 0.58
N ILE A 316 -8.52 -5.06 0.78
CA ILE A 316 -7.73 -6.23 1.18
C ILE A 316 -8.23 -6.78 2.53
N ALA A 317 -8.45 -5.91 3.52
CA ALA A 317 -8.95 -6.32 4.83
C ALA A 317 -10.39 -6.89 4.75
N VAL A 318 -11.25 -6.37 3.87
CA VAL A 318 -12.57 -6.95 3.54
C VAL A 318 -12.40 -8.37 3.03
N GLY A 319 -11.50 -8.59 2.08
CA GLY A 319 -11.22 -9.94 1.55
C GLY A 319 -10.69 -10.90 2.61
N ILE A 320 -9.79 -10.44 3.49
CA ILE A 320 -9.31 -11.24 4.65
C ILE A 320 -10.47 -11.58 5.58
N GLY A 321 -11.36 -10.61 5.87
CA GLY A 321 -12.54 -10.84 6.69
C GLY A 321 -13.47 -11.90 6.13
N LEU A 322 -13.76 -11.85 4.83
CA LEU A 322 -14.56 -12.89 4.14
C LEU A 322 -13.87 -14.25 4.19
N THR A 323 -12.55 -14.28 3.93
CA THR A 323 -11.78 -15.53 4.00
C THR A 323 -11.90 -16.19 5.38
N LEU A 324 -11.73 -15.41 6.46
CA LEU A 324 -11.85 -15.88 7.83
C LEU A 324 -13.27 -16.41 8.14
N ILE A 325 -14.31 -15.71 7.71
CA ILE A 325 -15.72 -16.15 7.89
C ILE A 325 -15.95 -17.47 7.16
N PHE A 326 -15.63 -17.54 5.88
CA PHE A 326 -15.88 -18.72 5.06
C PHE A 326 -15.05 -19.92 5.51
N HIS A 327 -13.79 -19.69 5.90
CA HIS A 327 -12.93 -20.75 6.43
C HIS A 327 -13.47 -21.32 7.75
N ALA A 328 -13.91 -20.46 8.68
CA ALA A 328 -14.48 -20.89 9.95
C ALA A 328 -15.77 -21.72 9.77
N TYR A 329 -16.56 -21.45 8.72
CA TYR A 329 -17.76 -22.23 8.38
C TYR A 329 -17.50 -23.37 7.38
N ARG A 330 -16.22 -23.70 7.09
CA ARG A 330 -15.81 -24.75 6.15
C ARG A 330 -16.37 -24.57 4.73
N MET A 331 -16.56 -23.34 4.30
CA MET A 331 -16.94 -22.99 2.93
C MET A 331 -15.67 -22.83 2.07
N GLU A 332 -14.97 -23.94 1.87
CA GLU A 332 -13.61 -24.00 1.34
C GLU A 332 -13.43 -23.27 0.00
N ALA A 333 -14.34 -23.48 -0.96
CA ALA A 333 -14.26 -22.86 -2.28
C ALA A 333 -14.39 -21.32 -2.22
N LEU A 334 -15.24 -20.80 -1.31
CA LEU A 334 -15.41 -19.35 -1.13
C LEU A 334 -14.24 -18.74 -0.33
N ALA A 335 -13.73 -19.47 0.65
CA ALA A 335 -12.53 -19.06 1.37
C ALA A 335 -11.33 -18.97 0.41
N ALA A 336 -11.15 -19.97 -0.47
CA ALA A 336 -10.10 -19.95 -1.49
C ALA A 336 -10.29 -18.80 -2.49
N LEU A 337 -11.53 -18.51 -2.92
CA LEU A 337 -11.85 -17.38 -3.81
C LEU A 337 -11.52 -16.05 -3.16
N ALA A 338 -11.94 -15.82 -1.92
CA ALA A 338 -11.67 -14.58 -1.19
C ALA A 338 -10.16 -14.41 -0.93
N MET A 339 -9.43 -15.46 -0.53
CA MET A 339 -7.98 -15.42 -0.33
C MET A 339 -7.24 -15.13 -1.65
N THR A 340 -7.66 -15.75 -2.75
CA THR A 340 -7.09 -15.49 -4.08
C THR A 340 -7.33 -14.03 -4.48
N ALA A 341 -8.50 -13.45 -4.21
CA ALA A 341 -8.77 -12.04 -4.43
C ALA A 341 -7.83 -11.14 -3.61
N VAL A 342 -7.59 -11.47 -2.34
CA VAL A 342 -6.65 -10.75 -1.45
C VAL A 342 -5.22 -10.77 -2.02
N LEU A 343 -4.68 -11.95 -2.32
CA LEU A 343 -3.31 -12.08 -2.83
C LEU A 343 -3.16 -11.40 -4.19
N TYR A 344 -4.15 -11.57 -5.07
CA TYR A 344 -4.17 -10.91 -6.37
C TYR A 344 -4.23 -9.39 -6.25
N HIS A 345 -5.06 -8.87 -5.34
CA HIS A 345 -5.16 -7.43 -5.10
C HIS A 345 -3.87 -6.85 -4.53
N CYS A 346 -3.14 -7.60 -3.69
CA CYS A 346 -1.81 -7.19 -3.23
C CYS A 346 -0.83 -6.99 -4.40
N LEU A 347 -0.81 -7.92 -5.38
CA LEU A 347 0.04 -7.82 -6.56
C LEU A 347 -0.39 -6.65 -7.46
N ALA A 348 -1.68 -6.56 -7.78
CA ALA A 348 -2.24 -5.52 -8.64
C ALA A 348 -2.01 -4.12 -8.06
N HIS A 349 -2.36 -3.93 -6.79
CA HIS A 349 -2.18 -2.66 -6.09
C HIS A 349 -0.71 -2.25 -5.99
N SER A 350 0.21 -3.20 -5.78
CA SER A 350 1.64 -2.91 -5.80
C SER A 350 2.08 -2.30 -7.13
N ALA A 351 1.64 -2.88 -8.25
CA ALA A 351 2.02 -2.42 -9.58
C ALA A 351 1.45 -1.04 -9.91
N PHE A 352 0.11 -0.86 -9.83
CA PHE A 352 -0.49 0.40 -10.26
C PHE A 352 -0.24 1.57 -9.29
N LYS A 353 -0.12 1.32 -7.98
CA LYS A 353 0.21 2.42 -7.04
C LYS A 353 1.65 2.87 -7.15
N SER A 354 2.59 1.93 -7.30
CA SER A 354 3.97 2.31 -7.58
C SER A 354 4.06 3.14 -8.86
N LEU A 355 3.38 2.72 -9.92
CA LEU A 355 3.30 3.47 -11.18
C LEU A 355 2.76 4.90 -10.96
N LEU A 356 1.64 5.05 -10.26
CA LEU A 356 1.01 6.36 -10.03
C LEU A 356 1.88 7.29 -9.17
N PHE A 357 2.50 6.79 -8.10
CA PHE A 357 3.41 7.60 -7.30
C PHE A 357 4.66 8.04 -8.07
N LEU A 358 5.19 7.20 -8.94
CA LEU A 358 6.30 7.60 -9.83
C LEU A 358 5.85 8.63 -10.87
N CYS A 359 4.66 8.48 -11.45
CA CYS A 359 4.09 9.50 -12.34
C CYS A 359 3.96 10.86 -11.64
N THR A 360 3.47 10.89 -10.38
CA THR A 360 3.44 12.15 -9.61
C THR A 360 4.84 12.69 -9.34
N GLY A 361 5.83 11.82 -9.21
CA GLY A 361 7.23 12.21 -9.09
C GLY A 361 7.74 12.96 -10.32
N SER A 362 7.47 12.43 -11.52
CA SER A 362 7.83 13.09 -12.77
C SER A 362 7.11 14.44 -12.95
N VAL A 363 5.81 14.51 -12.58
CA VAL A 363 5.06 15.78 -12.60
C VAL A 363 5.67 16.78 -11.63
N LEU A 364 5.98 16.37 -10.39
CA LEU A 364 6.58 17.24 -9.38
C LEU A 364 7.98 17.74 -9.79
N HIS A 365 8.80 16.89 -10.39
CA HIS A 365 10.12 17.29 -10.90
C HIS A 365 10.04 18.34 -12.01
N ALA A 366 9.10 18.16 -12.95
CA ALA A 366 8.93 19.03 -14.09
C ALA A 366 8.27 20.39 -13.72
N THR A 367 7.33 20.38 -12.76
CA THR A 367 6.50 21.56 -12.45
C THR A 367 6.83 22.25 -11.14
N LYS A 368 7.48 21.53 -10.19
CA LYS A 368 7.66 21.95 -8.79
C LYS A 368 6.35 22.20 -8.04
N GLU A 369 5.25 21.67 -8.55
CA GLU A 369 3.91 21.88 -8.02
C GLU A 369 3.23 20.52 -7.73
N ARG A 370 2.59 20.41 -6.57
CA ARG A 370 1.82 19.23 -6.18
C ARG A 370 0.33 19.50 -5.99
N SER A 371 -0.05 20.81 -5.96
CA SER A 371 -1.44 21.21 -5.84
C SER A 371 -2.19 21.02 -7.16
N LEU A 372 -3.24 20.20 -7.13
CA LEU A 372 -4.10 19.95 -8.30
C LEU A 372 -4.71 21.25 -8.84
N GLY A 373 -5.02 22.22 -7.96
CA GLY A 373 -5.60 23.51 -8.37
C GLY A 373 -4.71 24.36 -9.27
N LYS A 374 -3.40 24.09 -9.30
CA LYS A 374 -2.43 24.81 -10.12
C LYS A 374 -1.96 24.02 -11.35
N LEU A 375 -2.24 22.74 -11.44
CA LEU A 375 -1.88 21.87 -12.56
C LEU A 375 -2.94 21.95 -13.68
N GLY A 376 -2.61 21.50 -14.87
CA GLY A 376 -3.52 21.37 -16.02
C GLY A 376 -2.81 21.29 -17.36
N GLY A 377 -3.39 20.57 -18.33
CA GLY A 377 -2.93 20.51 -19.72
C GLY A 377 -1.57 19.83 -19.93
N LEU A 378 -1.06 19.06 -18.96
CA LEU A 378 0.27 18.49 -19.02
C LEU A 378 0.43 17.39 -20.06
N ILE A 379 -0.64 16.81 -20.61
CA ILE A 379 -0.58 15.78 -21.65
C ILE A 379 0.22 16.25 -22.89
N HIS A 380 0.18 17.56 -23.19
CA HIS A 380 0.89 18.13 -24.33
C HIS A 380 2.39 18.32 -24.06
N ARG A 381 2.81 18.39 -22.81
CA ARG A 381 4.22 18.58 -22.38
C ARG A 381 4.86 17.32 -21.89
N MET A 382 4.07 16.40 -21.31
CA MET A 382 4.49 15.17 -20.69
C MET A 382 3.69 13.97 -21.24
N PRO A 383 3.69 13.73 -22.56
CA PRO A 383 2.84 12.71 -23.18
C PRO A 383 3.16 11.29 -22.67
N TRP A 384 4.40 10.93 -22.46
CA TRP A 384 4.77 9.60 -21.94
C TRP A 384 4.24 9.39 -20.54
N VAL A 385 4.47 10.36 -19.64
CA VAL A 385 3.97 10.28 -18.26
C VAL A 385 2.44 10.25 -18.25
N ALA A 386 1.77 11.04 -19.12
CA ALA A 386 0.32 11.05 -19.20
C ALA A 386 -0.27 9.69 -19.61
N TRP A 387 0.25 9.06 -20.67
CA TRP A 387 -0.26 7.76 -21.11
C TRP A 387 0.02 6.64 -20.12
N LEU A 388 1.20 6.64 -19.47
CA LEU A 388 1.53 5.66 -18.43
C LEU A 388 0.71 5.88 -17.15
N ALA A 389 0.47 7.15 -16.78
CA ALA A 389 -0.44 7.49 -15.69
C ALA A 389 -1.88 7.05 -15.97
N LEU A 390 -2.35 7.14 -17.24
CA LEU A 390 -3.68 6.67 -17.63
C LEU A 390 -3.84 5.17 -17.37
N ALA A 391 -2.83 4.36 -17.69
CA ALA A 391 -2.85 2.92 -17.37
C ALA A 391 -2.97 2.70 -15.85
N GLY A 392 -2.18 3.41 -15.03
CA GLY A 392 -2.29 3.33 -13.57
C GLY A 392 -3.64 3.79 -13.04
N VAL A 393 -4.21 4.85 -13.61
CA VAL A 393 -5.51 5.41 -13.23
C VAL A 393 -6.65 4.43 -13.54
N ILE A 394 -6.68 3.85 -14.76
CA ILE A 394 -7.69 2.86 -15.15
C ILE A 394 -7.60 1.62 -14.24
N ALA A 395 -6.38 1.15 -13.94
CA ALA A 395 -6.18 0.04 -13.03
C ALA A 395 -6.65 0.37 -11.60
N SER A 396 -6.30 1.56 -11.08
CA SER A 396 -6.70 2.00 -9.73
C SER A 396 -8.20 2.31 -9.62
N ALA A 397 -8.88 2.54 -10.74
CA ALA A 397 -10.33 2.74 -10.81
C ALA A 397 -11.12 1.42 -10.97
N GLY A 398 -10.45 0.27 -10.91
CA GLY A 398 -11.09 -1.03 -11.07
C GLY A 398 -11.75 -1.22 -12.44
N LEU A 399 -11.18 -0.65 -13.52
CA LEU A 399 -11.76 -0.73 -14.86
C LEU A 399 -11.08 -1.81 -15.72
N PRO A 400 -11.86 -2.62 -16.46
CA PRO A 400 -11.31 -3.61 -17.36
C PRO A 400 -10.55 -2.94 -18.53
N PRO A 401 -9.53 -3.59 -19.13
CA PRO A 401 -9.04 -4.94 -18.83
C PRO A 401 -7.84 -4.98 -17.88
N LEU A 402 -7.66 -4.00 -17.00
CA LEU A 402 -6.47 -3.89 -16.15
C LEU A 402 -6.61 -4.63 -14.82
N SER A 403 -5.48 -4.75 -14.11
CA SER A 403 -5.32 -5.64 -12.95
C SER A 403 -6.23 -5.35 -11.76
N GLY A 404 -6.59 -4.08 -11.52
CA GLY A 404 -7.49 -3.70 -10.43
C GLY A 404 -8.90 -4.28 -10.60
N PHE A 405 -9.42 -4.26 -11.83
CA PHE A 405 -10.72 -4.88 -12.13
C PHE A 405 -10.75 -6.37 -11.76
N VAL A 406 -9.71 -7.12 -12.12
CA VAL A 406 -9.66 -8.57 -11.88
C VAL A 406 -9.79 -8.86 -10.39
N SER A 407 -9.01 -8.18 -9.56
CA SER A 407 -9.02 -8.43 -8.11
C SER A 407 -10.32 -8.00 -7.41
N GLU A 408 -10.88 -6.86 -7.80
CA GLU A 408 -12.17 -6.39 -7.27
C GLU A 408 -13.33 -7.26 -7.75
N TRP A 409 -13.29 -7.72 -9.00
CA TRP A 409 -14.27 -8.65 -9.54
C TRP A 409 -14.23 -9.99 -8.81
N LEU A 410 -13.06 -10.57 -8.52
CA LEU A 410 -12.93 -11.76 -7.69
C LEU A 410 -13.50 -11.56 -6.28
N LEU A 411 -13.23 -10.41 -5.67
CA LEU A 411 -13.75 -10.05 -4.36
C LEU A 411 -15.30 -9.98 -4.40
N LEU A 412 -15.87 -9.32 -5.41
CA LEU A 412 -17.32 -9.23 -5.58
C LEU A 412 -17.97 -10.61 -5.82
N GLN A 413 -17.30 -11.51 -6.55
CA GLN A 413 -17.77 -12.88 -6.73
C GLN A 413 -17.90 -13.62 -5.40
N SER A 414 -17.00 -13.39 -4.44
CA SER A 414 -17.08 -14.03 -3.12
C SER A 414 -18.30 -13.58 -2.30
N PHE A 415 -18.83 -12.38 -2.53
CA PHE A 415 -20.11 -11.94 -1.95
C PHE A 415 -21.32 -12.57 -2.65
N LEU A 416 -21.32 -12.58 -4.00
CA LEU A 416 -22.47 -13.00 -4.79
C LEU A 416 -22.78 -14.50 -4.68
N PHE A 417 -21.76 -15.33 -4.49
CA PHE A 417 -21.90 -16.77 -4.40
C PHE A 417 -21.95 -17.29 -2.96
N SER A 418 -22.02 -16.41 -1.96
CA SER A 418 -22.16 -16.86 -0.57
C SER A 418 -23.55 -17.50 -0.38
N PRO A 419 -23.62 -18.80 -0.05
CA PRO A 419 -24.88 -19.41 0.37
C PRO A 419 -25.28 -18.92 1.75
N GLY A 420 -26.48 -19.27 2.21
CA GLY A 420 -26.93 -18.91 3.55
C GLY A 420 -25.90 -19.26 4.63
N LEU A 421 -25.45 -18.26 5.37
CA LEU A 421 -24.57 -18.43 6.53
C LEU A 421 -25.40 -18.87 7.75
N PRO A 422 -24.83 -19.63 8.71
CA PRO A 422 -25.59 -20.16 9.87
C PRO A 422 -26.24 -19.06 10.72
N HIS A 423 -25.64 -17.86 10.78
CA HIS A 423 -26.21 -16.75 11.52
C HIS A 423 -27.03 -15.82 10.60
N PRO A 424 -28.37 -15.68 10.83
CA PRO A 424 -29.22 -14.86 9.97
C PRO A 424 -28.77 -13.42 9.74
N TRP A 425 -28.20 -12.77 10.75
CA TRP A 425 -27.70 -11.40 10.64
C TRP A 425 -26.48 -11.29 9.69
N LEU A 426 -25.62 -12.32 9.59
CA LEU A 426 -24.53 -12.35 8.62
C LEU A 426 -25.07 -12.35 7.17
N ASN A 427 -26.19 -13.02 6.93
CA ASN A 427 -26.85 -13.02 5.63
C ASN A 427 -27.36 -11.62 5.23
N MET A 428 -27.55 -10.72 6.19
CA MET A 428 -27.86 -9.31 5.93
C MET A 428 -26.59 -8.48 5.76
N VAL A 429 -25.52 -8.77 6.52
CA VAL A 429 -24.25 -8.03 6.46
C VAL A 429 -23.56 -8.23 5.11
N VAL A 430 -23.59 -9.43 4.54
CA VAL A 430 -22.91 -9.75 3.26
C VAL A 430 -23.40 -8.87 2.10
N PRO A 431 -24.70 -8.74 1.80
CA PRO A 431 -25.19 -7.84 0.75
C PRO A 431 -24.89 -6.36 1.03
N VAL A 432 -24.97 -5.91 2.29
CA VAL A 432 -24.63 -4.54 2.68
C VAL A 432 -23.14 -4.28 2.44
N ALA A 433 -22.27 -5.22 2.81
CA ALA A 433 -20.84 -5.14 2.56
C ALA A 433 -20.55 -5.09 1.05
N ALA A 434 -21.20 -5.92 0.25
CA ALA A 434 -21.10 -5.89 -1.21
C ALA A 434 -21.50 -4.52 -1.80
N ALA A 435 -22.62 -3.96 -1.34
CA ALA A 435 -23.09 -2.64 -1.77
C ALA A 435 -22.09 -1.53 -1.40
N LEU A 436 -21.49 -1.60 -0.20
CA LEU A 436 -20.45 -0.66 0.20
C LEU A 436 -19.17 -0.79 -0.63
N VAL A 437 -18.76 -2.01 -0.97
CA VAL A 437 -17.60 -2.24 -1.87
C VAL A 437 -17.87 -1.66 -3.26
N VAL A 438 -19.08 -1.84 -3.81
CA VAL A 438 -19.47 -1.23 -5.10
C VAL A 438 -19.48 0.29 -5.01
N LEU A 439 -19.95 0.87 -3.90
CA LEU A 439 -19.89 2.33 -3.67
C LEU A 439 -18.43 2.82 -3.62
N VAL A 440 -17.55 2.08 -2.94
CA VAL A 440 -16.11 2.39 -2.88
C VAL A 440 -15.51 2.38 -4.29
N ALA A 441 -15.78 1.36 -5.11
CA ALA A 441 -15.29 1.27 -6.48
C ALA A 441 -15.78 2.45 -7.35
N ALA A 442 -17.04 2.85 -7.22
CA ALA A 442 -17.59 4.02 -7.94
C ALA A 442 -16.89 5.33 -7.54
N LEU A 443 -16.66 5.52 -6.25
CA LEU A 443 -15.94 6.70 -5.72
C LEU A 443 -14.45 6.68 -6.08
N ALA A 444 -13.82 5.50 -6.16
CA ALA A 444 -12.45 5.32 -6.64
C ALA A 444 -12.32 5.78 -8.10
N GLY A 445 -13.26 5.35 -8.96
CA GLY A 445 -13.36 5.84 -10.34
C GLY A 445 -13.45 7.36 -10.41
N PHE A 446 -14.31 7.97 -9.58
CA PHE A 446 -14.44 9.42 -9.48
C PHE A 446 -13.13 10.10 -9.07
N ALA A 447 -12.45 9.60 -8.04
CA ALA A 447 -11.18 10.15 -7.56
C ALA A 447 -10.08 10.07 -8.63
N MET A 448 -10.03 8.95 -9.37
CA MET A 448 -9.05 8.74 -10.44
C MET A 448 -9.33 9.60 -11.69
N VAL A 449 -10.58 9.79 -12.05
CA VAL A 449 -10.98 10.76 -13.12
C VAL A 449 -10.57 12.18 -12.73
N LYS A 450 -10.83 12.59 -11.50
CA LYS A 450 -10.36 13.88 -10.96
C LYS A 450 -8.84 14.01 -11.07
N PHE A 451 -8.10 13.01 -10.57
CA PHE A 451 -6.64 13.00 -10.57
C PHE A 451 -6.09 13.20 -11.99
N TYR A 452 -6.53 12.35 -12.92
CA TYR A 452 -6.04 12.39 -14.29
C TYR A 452 -6.49 13.63 -15.05
N GLY A 453 -7.79 13.94 -14.98
CA GLY A 453 -8.41 15.07 -15.71
C GLY A 453 -7.81 16.41 -15.33
N ILE A 454 -7.61 16.63 -14.02
CA ILE A 454 -7.08 17.91 -13.54
C ILE A 454 -5.59 18.09 -13.84
N ILE A 455 -4.79 17.02 -13.77
CA ILE A 455 -3.34 17.09 -14.02
C ILE A 455 -3.02 17.18 -15.51
N PHE A 456 -3.60 16.28 -16.30
CA PHE A 456 -3.14 16.06 -17.68
C PHE A 456 -4.03 16.71 -18.73
N LEU A 457 -5.34 16.83 -18.48
CA LEU A 457 -6.30 17.38 -19.45
C LEU A 457 -6.55 18.87 -19.21
N GLY A 458 -7.40 19.47 -20.08
CA GLY A 458 -7.71 20.87 -20.04
C GLY A 458 -6.57 21.79 -20.48
N GLN A 459 -6.53 23.00 -19.93
CA GLN A 459 -5.53 24.03 -20.24
C GLN A 459 -4.56 24.24 -19.08
N MET A 460 -3.35 24.69 -19.38
CA MET A 460 -2.34 25.04 -18.37
C MET A 460 -2.78 26.26 -17.57
N ARG A 461 -2.98 26.11 -16.26
CA ARG A 461 -3.47 27.17 -15.37
C ARG A 461 -2.42 28.21 -15.00
N GLU A 462 -1.18 27.76 -14.82
CA GLU A 462 -0.08 28.61 -14.38
C GLU A 462 0.98 28.78 -15.49
N PRO A 463 1.53 29.97 -15.69
CA PRO A 463 2.53 30.24 -16.73
C PRO A 463 3.79 29.38 -16.59
N GLY A 464 4.18 29.02 -15.35
CA GLY A 464 5.34 28.17 -15.07
C GLY A 464 5.27 26.76 -15.68
N LEU A 465 4.05 26.24 -15.94
CA LEU A 465 3.85 24.94 -16.55
C LEU A 465 4.33 24.86 -18.02
N LYS A 466 4.51 26.02 -18.68
CA LYS A 466 5.06 26.06 -20.05
C LYS A 466 6.45 25.47 -20.15
N ASN A 467 7.23 25.47 -19.07
CA ASN A 467 8.58 24.93 -19.00
C ASN A 467 8.63 23.46 -18.61
N ALA A 468 7.47 22.83 -18.35
CA ALA A 468 7.41 21.41 -18.03
C ALA A 468 7.93 20.56 -19.19
N HIS A 469 8.73 19.56 -18.88
CA HIS A 469 9.31 18.60 -19.83
C HIS A 469 8.97 17.18 -19.43
N ASP A 470 8.93 16.27 -20.39
CA ASP A 470 8.64 14.86 -20.13
C ASP A 470 9.76 14.17 -19.36
N ALA A 471 9.46 13.04 -18.77
CA ALA A 471 10.39 12.23 -17.98
C ALA A 471 11.64 11.83 -18.77
N GLY A 472 12.77 11.67 -18.08
CA GLY A 472 14.00 11.15 -18.67
C GLY A 472 13.92 9.65 -19.01
N ILE A 473 14.94 9.14 -19.72
CA ILE A 473 14.92 7.73 -20.19
C ILE A 473 14.83 6.73 -19.04
N TRP A 474 15.55 6.93 -17.94
CA TRP A 474 15.50 6.07 -16.76
C TRP A 474 14.15 6.10 -16.06
N GLU A 475 13.57 7.28 -15.93
CA GLU A 475 12.23 7.45 -15.37
C GLU A 475 11.20 6.76 -16.25
N LYS A 476 11.24 6.97 -17.58
CA LYS A 476 10.37 6.28 -18.54
C LYS A 476 10.49 4.77 -18.46
N ALA A 477 11.72 4.25 -18.40
CA ALA A 477 11.95 2.81 -18.31
C ALA A 477 11.33 2.20 -17.04
N GLY A 478 11.48 2.86 -15.87
CA GLY A 478 10.84 2.41 -14.63
C GLY A 478 9.31 2.46 -14.69
N LEU A 479 8.75 3.54 -15.27
CA LEU A 479 7.29 3.67 -15.48
C LEU A 479 6.75 2.60 -16.43
N VAL A 480 7.42 2.36 -17.56
CA VAL A 480 7.04 1.33 -18.55
C VAL A 480 7.06 -0.05 -17.91
N TRP A 481 8.08 -0.37 -17.11
CA TRP A 481 8.16 -1.65 -16.40
C TRP A 481 6.92 -1.90 -15.53
N LEU A 482 6.54 -0.95 -14.69
CA LEU A 482 5.36 -1.08 -13.81
C LEU A 482 4.04 -1.09 -14.60
N ALA A 483 3.95 -0.33 -15.68
CA ALA A 483 2.79 -0.34 -16.57
C ALA A 483 2.63 -1.71 -17.27
N LEU A 484 3.75 -2.33 -17.70
CA LEU A 484 3.74 -3.68 -18.29
C LEU A 484 3.28 -4.72 -17.26
N ILE A 485 3.76 -4.66 -16.01
CA ILE A 485 3.28 -5.56 -14.94
C ILE A 485 1.78 -5.36 -14.72
N THR A 486 1.31 -4.11 -14.65
CA THR A 486 -0.11 -3.80 -14.48
C THR A 486 -0.95 -4.38 -15.62
N LEU A 487 -0.46 -4.31 -16.86
CA LEU A 487 -1.13 -4.85 -18.05
C LEU A 487 -1.11 -6.39 -18.04
N LEU A 488 0.04 -7.01 -17.75
CA LEU A 488 0.16 -8.48 -17.69
C LEU A 488 -0.75 -9.09 -16.62
N LEU A 489 -0.79 -8.48 -15.44
CA LEU A 489 -1.73 -8.88 -14.38
C LEU A 489 -3.20 -8.71 -14.83
N GLY A 490 -3.52 -7.76 -15.68
CA GLY A 490 -4.88 -7.59 -16.22
C GLY A 490 -5.26 -8.60 -17.30
N LEU A 491 -4.32 -8.94 -18.18
CA LEU A 491 -4.59 -9.75 -19.38
C LEU A 491 -4.41 -11.26 -19.17
N MET A 492 -3.64 -11.67 -18.16
CA MET A 492 -3.33 -13.08 -17.90
C MET A 492 -3.74 -13.52 -16.48
N PRO A 493 -4.98 -13.22 -16.02
CA PRO A 493 -5.37 -13.48 -14.65
C PRO A 493 -5.34 -14.96 -14.28
N SER A 494 -5.79 -15.85 -15.17
CA SER A 494 -5.81 -17.29 -14.92
C SER A 494 -4.41 -17.85 -14.66
N THR A 495 -3.41 -17.42 -15.45
CA THR A 495 -2.01 -17.82 -15.25
C THR A 495 -1.47 -17.32 -13.90
N VAL A 496 -1.76 -16.09 -13.52
CA VAL A 496 -1.32 -15.52 -12.25
C VAL A 496 -1.96 -16.26 -11.08
N ILE A 497 -3.26 -16.51 -11.14
CA ILE A 497 -3.99 -17.25 -10.10
C ILE A 497 -3.41 -18.65 -9.93
N GLN A 498 -3.15 -19.38 -11.02
CA GLN A 498 -2.51 -20.69 -10.95
C GLN A 498 -1.17 -20.67 -10.21
N ARG A 499 -0.39 -19.59 -10.34
CA ARG A 499 0.89 -19.44 -9.64
C ARG A 499 0.73 -19.12 -8.16
N ILE A 500 -0.18 -18.22 -7.80
CA ILE A 500 -0.40 -17.83 -6.39
C ILE A 500 -1.25 -18.84 -5.60
N ASP A 501 -1.91 -19.77 -6.29
CA ASP A 501 -2.77 -20.80 -5.68
C ASP A 501 -2.03 -21.67 -4.68
N ALA A 502 -0.73 -21.89 -4.90
CA ALA A 502 0.12 -22.61 -3.95
C ALA A 502 0.13 -21.97 -2.55
N ALA A 503 0.10 -20.62 -2.48
CA ALA A 503 0.00 -19.93 -1.20
C ALA A 503 -1.40 -20.04 -0.59
N THR A 504 -2.45 -19.99 -1.41
CA THR A 504 -3.84 -20.22 -0.96
C THR A 504 -3.99 -21.63 -0.37
N ARG A 505 -3.48 -22.66 -1.05
CA ARG A 505 -3.47 -24.04 -0.58
C ARG A 505 -2.68 -24.22 0.71
N GLN A 506 -1.55 -23.54 0.83
CA GLN A 506 -0.74 -23.59 2.04
C GLN A 506 -1.51 -23.08 3.27
N LEU A 507 -2.28 -21.99 3.11
CA LEU A 507 -2.99 -21.33 4.22
C LEU A 507 -4.35 -21.98 4.55
N LEU A 508 -5.07 -22.50 3.54
CA LEU A 508 -6.46 -22.95 3.68
C LEU A 508 -6.64 -24.45 3.42
N GLY A 509 -5.62 -25.16 2.93
CA GLY A 509 -5.73 -26.56 2.51
C GLY A 509 -6.41 -26.76 1.15
N THR A 510 -7.02 -25.72 0.58
CA THR A 510 -7.76 -25.75 -0.69
C THR A 510 -7.35 -24.61 -1.60
N GLY A 511 -7.60 -24.76 -2.91
CA GLY A 511 -7.26 -23.77 -3.93
C GLY A 511 -8.29 -23.66 -5.04
N LEU A 512 -8.07 -22.72 -5.95
CA LEU A 512 -8.91 -22.44 -7.12
C LEU A 512 -8.36 -23.02 -8.41
N ALA A 513 -7.06 -23.35 -8.47
CA ALA A 513 -6.38 -23.69 -9.71
C ALA A 513 -6.96 -24.90 -10.43
N ASP A 514 -7.46 -25.91 -9.70
CA ASP A 514 -8.02 -27.14 -10.29
C ASP A 514 -9.21 -26.84 -11.20
N LYS A 515 -10.06 -25.87 -10.80
CA LYS A 515 -11.21 -25.43 -11.59
C LYS A 515 -10.84 -24.57 -12.79
N LEU A 516 -9.69 -23.89 -12.75
CA LEU A 516 -9.23 -23.00 -13.81
C LEU A 516 -8.43 -23.74 -14.90
N HIS A 517 -7.86 -24.91 -14.63
CA HIS A 517 -7.08 -25.67 -15.61
C HIS A 517 -7.90 -26.13 -16.82
N GLU A 518 -9.19 -26.33 -16.65
CA GLU A 518 -10.08 -26.78 -17.73
C GLU A 518 -10.48 -25.66 -18.71
N GLN A 519 -10.20 -24.38 -18.39
CA GLN A 519 -10.80 -23.23 -19.08
C GLN A 519 -9.83 -22.47 -20.00
N GLY A 520 -8.54 -22.80 -19.99
CA GLY A 520 -7.50 -22.09 -20.76
C GLY A 520 -7.07 -20.73 -20.15
N TRP A 521 -5.93 -20.19 -20.61
CA TRP A 521 -5.31 -18.99 -20.06
C TRP A 521 -6.08 -17.69 -20.34
N TRP A 522 -6.96 -17.68 -21.35
CA TRP A 522 -7.67 -16.51 -21.89
C TRP A 522 -9.01 -16.24 -21.20
N MET A 523 -9.54 -17.20 -20.46
CA MET A 523 -10.82 -17.07 -19.73
C MET A 523 -10.61 -17.23 -18.22
N LEU A 524 -11.30 -16.45 -17.44
CA LEU A 524 -11.37 -16.53 -15.98
C LEU A 524 -12.81 -16.80 -15.55
N ALA A 525 -13.09 -18.00 -15.02
CA ALA A 525 -14.37 -18.35 -14.42
C ALA A 525 -14.11 -19.04 -13.07
N PRO A 526 -14.11 -18.30 -11.97
CA PRO A 526 -13.63 -18.79 -10.67
C PRO A 526 -14.57 -19.80 -10.01
N MET A 527 -15.87 -19.75 -10.29
CA MET A 527 -16.86 -20.65 -9.70
C MET A 527 -17.55 -21.54 -10.75
N SER A 528 -18.15 -20.96 -11.79
CA SER A 528 -18.78 -21.68 -12.88
C SER A 528 -18.86 -20.77 -14.11
N PRO A 529 -18.52 -21.29 -15.30
CA PRO A 529 -18.57 -20.51 -16.55
C PRO A 529 -19.96 -19.96 -16.88
N GLU A 530 -21.00 -20.69 -16.48
CA GLU A 530 -22.41 -20.34 -16.75
C GLU A 530 -22.90 -19.14 -15.93
N ARG A 531 -22.26 -18.88 -14.77
CA ARG A 531 -22.68 -17.83 -13.86
C ARG A 531 -21.82 -16.58 -13.94
N ALA A 532 -20.52 -16.73 -14.14
CA ALA A 532 -19.60 -15.61 -14.22
C ALA A 532 -18.33 -16.01 -14.94
N SER A 533 -18.13 -15.48 -16.15
CA SER A 533 -16.89 -15.60 -16.92
C SER A 533 -16.36 -14.21 -17.29
N TYR A 534 -15.06 -14.08 -17.36
CA TYR A 534 -14.38 -12.86 -17.78
C TYR A 534 -13.25 -13.19 -18.76
N GLU A 535 -13.27 -12.55 -19.92
CA GLU A 535 -12.33 -12.74 -21.00
C GLU A 535 -11.55 -11.44 -21.27
N PRO A 536 -10.44 -11.19 -20.53
CA PRO A 536 -9.75 -9.90 -20.59
C PRO A 536 -9.23 -9.53 -21.98
N VAL A 537 -8.77 -10.51 -22.74
CA VAL A 537 -8.25 -10.28 -24.11
C VAL A 537 -9.39 -9.87 -25.05
N LEU A 538 -10.56 -10.53 -24.95
CA LEU A 538 -11.73 -10.18 -25.76
C LEU A 538 -12.21 -8.77 -25.42
N VAL A 539 -12.25 -8.40 -24.15
CA VAL A 539 -12.60 -7.04 -23.69
C VAL A 539 -11.63 -6.02 -24.28
N LEU A 540 -10.30 -6.28 -24.21
CA LEU A 540 -9.30 -5.38 -24.79
C LEU A 540 -9.49 -5.23 -26.32
N VAL A 541 -9.69 -6.35 -27.02
CA VAL A 541 -9.92 -6.35 -28.48
C VAL A 541 -11.19 -5.58 -28.82
N THR A 542 -12.28 -5.77 -28.06
CA THR A 542 -13.54 -5.08 -28.26
C THR A 542 -13.38 -3.57 -28.06
N ILE A 543 -12.69 -3.13 -27.01
CA ILE A 543 -12.38 -1.71 -26.77
C ILE A 543 -11.56 -1.15 -27.94
N ALA A 544 -10.49 -1.82 -28.33
CA ALA A 544 -9.63 -1.38 -29.42
C ALA A 544 -10.41 -1.31 -30.76
N ALA A 545 -11.19 -2.34 -31.07
CA ALA A 545 -12.02 -2.39 -32.27
C ALA A 545 -13.06 -1.24 -32.30
N THR A 546 -13.72 -0.98 -31.16
CA THR A 546 -14.69 0.12 -31.03
C THR A 546 -14.04 1.48 -31.26
N LEU A 547 -12.86 1.72 -30.66
CA LEU A 547 -12.12 2.97 -30.84
C LEU A 547 -11.63 3.14 -32.30
N LEU A 548 -11.11 2.08 -32.91
CA LEU A 548 -10.66 2.11 -34.30
C LEU A 548 -11.82 2.30 -35.28
N MET A 549 -12.92 1.59 -35.05
CA MET A 549 -14.14 1.73 -35.82
C MET A 549 -14.73 3.14 -35.70
N GLY A 550 -14.84 3.67 -34.50
CA GLY A 550 -15.30 5.05 -34.26
C GLY A 550 -14.41 6.08 -34.97
N ARG A 551 -13.06 5.92 -34.89
CA ARG A 551 -12.12 6.74 -35.61
C ARG A 551 -12.27 6.63 -37.13
N TRP A 552 -12.47 5.40 -37.63
CA TRP A 552 -12.67 5.13 -39.05
C TRP A 552 -13.98 5.77 -39.54
N LEU A 553 -15.10 5.57 -38.81
CA LEU A 553 -16.40 6.17 -39.12
C LEU A 553 -16.32 7.71 -39.20
N VAL A 554 -15.74 8.35 -38.18
CA VAL A 554 -15.60 9.81 -38.16
C VAL A 554 -14.75 10.27 -39.32
N ARG A 555 -13.65 9.59 -39.65
CA ARG A 555 -12.84 9.97 -40.83
C ARG A 555 -13.54 9.76 -42.13
N HIS A 556 -14.32 8.70 -42.29
CA HIS A 556 -15.04 8.40 -43.52
C HIS A 556 -16.23 9.36 -43.71
N LEU A 557 -17.06 9.54 -42.69
CA LEU A 557 -18.26 10.41 -42.76
C LEU A 557 -17.90 11.91 -42.87
N TYR A 558 -16.84 12.35 -42.21
CA TYR A 558 -16.40 13.76 -42.23
C TYR A 558 -15.19 13.99 -43.16
N HIS A 559 -14.90 13.08 -44.09
CA HIS A 559 -13.82 13.19 -45.10
C HIS A 559 -12.46 13.56 -44.50
N GLY A 560 -12.15 13.12 -43.28
CA GLY A 560 -10.91 13.42 -42.57
C GLY A 560 -10.76 14.88 -42.10
N ARG A 561 -11.75 15.73 -42.28
CA ARG A 561 -11.70 17.12 -41.85
C ARG A 561 -11.84 17.21 -40.34
N VAL A 562 -10.82 17.69 -39.67
CA VAL A 562 -10.86 18.02 -38.24
C VAL A 562 -11.09 19.49 -38.07
N ARG A 563 -12.28 19.88 -37.61
CA ARG A 563 -12.57 21.27 -37.27
C ARG A 563 -11.93 21.60 -35.93
N ARG A 564 -10.99 22.53 -35.92
CA ARG A 564 -10.45 23.11 -34.69
C ARG A 564 -11.17 24.42 -34.43
N THR A 565 -11.76 24.53 -33.27
CA THR A 565 -12.46 25.77 -32.83
C THR A 565 -12.11 25.96 -31.35
N THR A 566 -12.41 27.15 -30.83
CA THR A 566 -12.38 27.41 -29.39
C THR A 566 -13.34 26.47 -28.66
N ALA A 567 -13.10 26.26 -27.37
CA ALA A 567 -14.02 25.49 -26.54
C ALA A 567 -15.38 26.15 -26.48
N TRP A 568 -16.45 25.37 -26.31
CA TRP A 568 -17.79 25.91 -26.13
C TRP A 568 -17.89 26.65 -24.78
N ASP A 569 -18.25 27.93 -24.79
CA ASP A 569 -18.28 28.81 -23.62
C ASP A 569 -19.70 29.35 -23.29
N CYS A 570 -20.73 28.78 -23.89
CA CYS A 570 -22.13 29.25 -23.73
C CYS A 570 -22.30 30.75 -24.08
N GLY A 571 -21.48 31.30 -24.98
CA GLY A 571 -21.49 32.70 -25.37
C GLY A 571 -20.72 33.65 -24.45
N TYR A 572 -19.98 33.11 -23.48
CA TYR A 572 -19.14 33.90 -22.59
C TYR A 572 -17.71 33.96 -23.13
N HIS A 573 -17.33 35.09 -23.73
CA HIS A 573 -16.08 35.21 -24.48
C HIS A 573 -14.77 35.33 -23.66
N PHE A 574 -14.77 35.02 -22.38
CA PHE A 574 -13.59 35.03 -21.51
C PHE A 574 -13.01 33.64 -21.32
N GLU A 575 -12.33 33.12 -22.32
CA GLU A 575 -11.60 31.84 -22.25
C GLU A 575 -10.21 31.99 -21.61
N GLY A 576 -10.16 32.27 -20.32
CA GLY A 576 -8.89 32.17 -19.59
C GLY A 576 -8.64 30.74 -19.18
N PRO A 577 -7.33 30.31 -19.00
CA PRO A 577 -6.97 28.99 -18.49
C PRO A 577 -7.58 28.65 -17.12
N ARG A 578 -8.13 29.64 -16.42
CA ARG A 578 -8.82 29.49 -15.12
C ARG A 578 -10.32 29.19 -15.25
N ALA A 579 -10.92 29.39 -16.44
CA ALA A 579 -12.31 29.08 -16.74
C ALA A 579 -12.51 27.61 -17.07
N GLN A 580 -12.09 26.72 -16.18
CA GLN A 580 -12.23 25.25 -16.26
C GLN A 580 -12.39 24.66 -14.86
N ASP A 581 -12.92 23.43 -14.76
CA ASP A 581 -13.12 22.75 -13.50
C ASP A 581 -11.86 22.70 -12.64
N THR A 582 -11.99 23.14 -11.40
CA THR A 582 -10.91 23.03 -10.40
C THR A 582 -11.03 21.72 -9.63
N ALA A 583 -9.96 21.33 -8.92
CA ALA A 583 -9.99 20.17 -8.04
C ALA A 583 -11.08 20.30 -6.97
N GLU A 584 -11.28 21.50 -6.45
CA GLU A 584 -12.30 21.83 -5.45
C GLU A 584 -13.71 21.78 -6.03
N GLY A 585 -13.92 22.35 -7.22
CA GLY A 585 -15.20 22.34 -7.94
C GLY A 585 -15.64 20.92 -8.27
N PHE A 586 -14.70 20.12 -8.82
CA PHE A 586 -14.95 18.70 -9.13
C PHE A 586 -15.36 17.89 -7.90
N SER A 587 -14.77 18.17 -6.73
CA SER A 587 -15.08 17.48 -5.48
C SER A 587 -16.33 18.00 -4.77
N GLN A 588 -16.93 19.11 -5.20
CA GLN A 588 -18.02 19.76 -4.47
C GLN A 588 -19.27 18.88 -4.29
N PRO A 589 -19.72 18.09 -5.28
CA PRO A 589 -20.85 17.18 -5.10
C PRO A 589 -20.61 16.19 -3.95
N ILE A 590 -19.43 15.58 -3.92
CA ILE A 590 -19.06 14.60 -2.85
C ILE A 590 -19.02 15.29 -1.49
N ARG A 591 -18.44 16.48 -1.40
CA ARG A 591 -18.41 17.24 -0.13
C ARG A 591 -19.82 17.56 0.39
N ARG A 592 -20.79 17.79 -0.48
CA ARG A 592 -22.18 18.07 -0.09
C ARG A 592 -22.93 16.83 0.33
N ILE A 593 -22.81 15.74 -0.45
CA ILE A 593 -23.51 14.47 -0.18
C ILE A 593 -23.02 13.86 1.12
N PHE A 594 -21.71 13.84 1.32
CA PHE A 594 -21.07 13.25 2.49
C PHE A 594 -20.59 14.29 3.51
N GLU A 595 -21.23 15.45 3.59
CA GLU A 595 -20.85 16.55 4.50
C GLU A 595 -20.67 16.09 5.96
N PRO A 596 -21.53 15.22 6.53
CA PRO A 596 -21.35 14.74 7.91
C PRO A 596 -20.06 13.94 8.14
N MET A 597 -19.44 13.40 7.09
CA MET A 597 -18.21 12.62 7.15
C MET A 597 -16.95 13.49 7.12
N PHE A 598 -17.08 14.80 6.86
CA PHE A 598 -15.98 15.74 6.72
C PHE A 598 -16.05 16.85 7.74
N ARG A 599 -14.94 17.15 8.38
CA ARG A 599 -14.79 18.42 9.08
C ARG A 599 -14.25 19.47 8.12
N MET A 600 -15.09 20.45 7.79
CA MET A 600 -14.75 21.48 6.80
C MET A 600 -14.61 22.84 7.46
N GLU A 601 -13.44 23.45 7.33
CA GLU A 601 -13.23 24.88 7.58
C GLU A 601 -13.43 25.63 6.25
N ARG A 602 -14.46 26.49 6.21
CA ARG A 602 -14.82 27.25 5.01
C ARG A 602 -14.55 28.72 5.22
N HIS A 603 -13.78 29.31 4.34
CA HIS A 603 -13.63 30.76 4.26
C HIS A 603 -14.45 31.26 3.06
N PHE A 604 -15.46 32.05 3.35
CA PHE A 604 -16.29 32.71 2.32
C PHE A 604 -15.82 34.16 2.13
N PRO A 605 -15.68 34.64 0.87
CA PRO A 605 -15.36 36.02 0.64
C PRO A 605 -16.53 36.93 1.08
N SER A 606 -16.16 38.04 1.72
CA SER A 606 -17.08 39.11 2.06
C SER A 606 -17.21 40.09 0.89
N ALA A 607 -18.36 40.75 0.74
CA ALA A 607 -18.57 41.81 -0.27
C ALA A 607 -17.63 43.02 -0.08
N ARG A 608 -16.95 43.13 1.08
CA ARG A 608 -15.99 44.20 1.42
C ARG A 608 -14.53 43.81 1.19
N ASP A 609 -14.27 42.56 0.80
CA ASP A 609 -12.87 42.09 0.64
C ASP A 609 -12.27 42.70 -0.64
N LEU A 610 -11.12 43.34 -0.48
CA LEU A 610 -10.35 43.91 -1.61
C LEU A 610 -9.78 42.81 -2.53
N LYS A 611 -9.52 41.62 -1.98
CA LYS A 611 -9.06 40.41 -2.70
C LYS A 611 -9.92 39.23 -2.27
N PRO A 612 -11.14 39.11 -2.83
CA PRO A 612 -12.03 38.02 -2.43
C PRO A 612 -11.40 36.66 -2.77
N TYR A 613 -11.37 35.74 -1.81
CA TYR A 613 -10.95 34.36 -2.01
C TYR A 613 -11.87 33.40 -1.28
N TYR A 614 -12.08 32.25 -1.90
CA TYR A 614 -12.81 31.14 -1.31
C TYR A 614 -11.85 30.01 -1.02
N SER A 615 -11.85 29.50 0.18
CA SER A 615 -11.06 28.32 0.53
C SER A 615 -11.86 27.34 1.37
N VAL A 616 -11.64 26.06 1.14
CA VAL A 616 -12.18 24.94 1.92
C VAL A 616 -11.04 24.06 2.33
N LYS A 617 -10.84 23.91 3.62
CA LYS A 617 -9.90 22.95 4.20
C LYS A 617 -10.70 21.80 4.77
N VAL A 618 -10.42 20.58 4.32
CA VAL A 618 -11.04 19.36 4.84
C VAL A 618 -10.06 18.72 5.81
N GLU A 619 -10.49 18.57 7.05
CA GLU A 619 -9.72 17.92 8.11
C GLU A 619 -10.28 16.54 8.43
N ASP A 620 -9.41 15.67 8.92
CA ASP A 620 -9.77 14.31 9.34
C ASP A 620 -10.52 14.35 10.68
N HIS A 621 -11.72 13.78 10.72
CA HIS A 621 -12.50 13.65 11.96
C HIS A 621 -11.78 12.81 13.01
N PHE A 622 -11.07 11.75 12.65
CA PHE A 622 -10.34 10.91 13.59
C PHE A 622 -9.23 11.66 14.31
N TRP A 623 -8.66 12.70 13.67
CA TRP A 623 -7.72 13.57 14.35
C TRP A 623 -8.33 14.20 15.60
N HIS A 624 -9.57 14.67 15.52
CA HIS A 624 -10.25 15.34 16.62
C HIS A 624 -10.93 14.38 17.60
N TRP A 625 -11.46 13.26 17.12
CA TRP A 625 -12.19 12.31 17.96
C TRP A 625 -11.28 11.32 18.68
N PHE A 626 -10.16 10.96 18.12
CA PHE A 626 -9.28 9.93 18.65
C PHE A 626 -7.91 10.50 19.03
N TYR A 627 -7.16 11.08 18.07
CA TYR A 627 -5.77 11.46 18.29
C TYR A 627 -5.60 12.65 19.24
N LEU A 628 -6.38 13.70 19.11
CA LEU A 628 -6.27 14.89 19.96
C LEU A 628 -6.64 14.60 21.43
N PRO A 629 -7.71 13.83 21.76
CA PRO A 629 -7.97 13.38 23.13
C PRO A 629 -6.83 12.54 23.71
N VAL A 630 -6.29 11.59 22.95
CA VAL A 630 -5.14 10.77 23.39
C VAL A 630 -3.92 11.64 23.65
N ALA A 631 -3.59 12.57 22.73
CA ALA A 631 -2.49 13.49 22.91
C ALA A 631 -2.66 14.41 24.13
N ARG A 632 -3.89 14.88 24.40
CA ARG A 632 -4.20 15.67 25.60
C ARG A 632 -4.05 14.85 26.89
N ALA A 633 -4.53 13.61 26.88
CA ALA A 633 -4.38 12.70 28.01
C ALA A 633 -2.90 12.39 28.29
N ALA A 634 -2.12 12.09 27.23
CA ALA A 634 -0.68 11.87 27.33
C ALA A 634 0.05 13.13 27.86
N GLY A 635 -0.31 14.32 27.38
CA GLY A 635 0.22 15.58 27.86
C GLY A 635 -0.11 15.81 29.34
N TRP A 636 -1.33 15.52 29.76
CA TRP A 636 -1.74 15.62 31.17
C TRP A 636 -0.95 14.64 32.05
N ILE A 637 -0.81 13.38 31.64
CA ILE A 637 0.01 12.38 32.34
C ILE A 637 1.47 12.85 32.41
N SER A 638 2.02 13.37 31.29
CA SER A 638 3.36 13.91 31.24
C SER A 638 3.58 15.04 32.26
N THR A 639 2.61 15.97 32.41
CA THR A 639 2.72 17.04 33.40
C THR A 639 2.71 16.51 34.82
N LEU A 640 1.98 15.43 35.11
CA LEU A 640 2.00 14.78 36.43
C LEU A 640 3.38 14.12 36.69
N ILE A 641 3.94 13.44 35.68
CA ILE A 641 5.23 12.77 35.81
C ILE A 641 6.39 13.78 35.95
N VAL A 642 6.31 14.93 35.28
CA VAL A 642 7.32 16.00 35.40
C VAL A 642 7.45 16.47 36.83
N THR A 643 6.37 16.46 37.65
CA THR A 643 6.44 16.82 39.06
C THR A 643 7.32 15.86 39.90
N LEU A 644 7.50 14.59 39.42
CA LEU A 644 8.40 13.62 40.05
C LEU A 644 9.87 13.85 39.68
N GLN A 645 10.15 14.65 38.61
CA GLN A 645 11.49 14.97 38.14
C GLN A 645 12.03 16.25 38.82
N GLY A 646 12.12 16.23 40.14
CA GLY A 646 12.56 17.38 40.94
C GLY A 646 14.05 17.77 40.84
N GLY A 647 14.85 17.11 39.98
CA GLY A 647 16.28 17.37 39.76
C GLY A 647 17.21 17.07 40.95
N ARG A 648 16.70 16.53 42.06
CA ARG A 648 17.49 16.15 43.23
C ARG A 648 17.87 14.67 43.18
N ILE A 649 19.17 14.37 43.10
CA ILE A 649 19.69 12.99 43.04
C ILE A 649 19.17 12.12 44.22
N ALA A 650 19.07 12.68 45.41
CA ALA A 650 18.53 11.99 46.60
C ALA A 650 17.09 11.46 46.38
N VAL A 651 16.25 12.21 45.69
CA VAL A 651 14.87 11.81 45.38
C VAL A 651 14.84 10.64 44.40
N TYR A 652 15.69 10.65 43.41
CA TYR A 652 15.79 9.52 42.44
C TYR A 652 16.32 8.25 43.11
N LEU A 653 17.33 8.35 43.97
CA LEU A 653 17.82 7.23 44.79
C LEU A 653 16.74 6.66 45.68
N MET A 654 15.91 7.55 46.30
CA MET A 654 14.76 7.12 47.08
C MET A 654 13.72 6.37 46.25
N TYR A 655 13.43 6.81 45.02
CA TYR A 655 12.51 6.09 44.12
C TYR A 655 13.08 4.70 43.75
N SER A 656 14.35 4.60 43.40
CA SER A 656 15.00 3.33 43.09
C SER A 656 14.98 2.39 44.29
N PHE A 657 15.21 2.91 45.53
CA PHE A 657 15.17 2.13 46.76
C PHE A 657 13.75 1.62 47.09
N ILE A 658 12.73 2.49 46.98
CA ILE A 658 11.34 2.10 47.19
C ILE A 658 10.89 1.05 46.17
N THR A 659 11.27 1.22 44.87
CA THR A 659 10.97 0.25 43.83
C THR A 659 11.61 -1.12 44.14
N LEU A 660 12.86 -1.12 44.58
CA LEU A 660 13.57 -2.36 44.98
C LEU A 660 12.84 -3.04 46.18
N LEU A 661 12.43 -2.27 47.17
CA LEU A 661 11.69 -2.84 48.33
C LEU A 661 10.35 -3.44 47.90
N ILE A 662 9.59 -2.75 47.01
CA ILE A 662 8.32 -3.25 46.48
C ILE A 662 8.56 -4.56 45.69
N LEU A 663 9.55 -4.59 44.82
CA LEU A 663 9.90 -5.80 44.06
C LEU A 663 10.31 -6.97 44.98
N LEU A 664 11.08 -6.72 46.03
CA LEU A 664 11.43 -7.72 47.02
C LEU A 664 10.23 -8.24 47.81
N LEU A 665 9.25 -7.36 48.07
CA LEU A 665 8.00 -7.79 48.78
C LEU A 665 7.10 -8.61 47.86
N VAL A 666 7.03 -8.26 46.57
CA VAL A 666 6.22 -8.97 45.57
C VAL A 666 6.88 -10.30 45.17
N ALA A 667 8.22 -10.35 45.13
CA ALA A 667 8.98 -11.54 44.79
C ALA A 667 9.11 -12.55 45.96
N ARG A 668 8.52 -12.29 47.12
CA ARG A 668 8.43 -13.31 48.18
C ARG A 668 7.47 -14.41 47.72
N PRO A 669 7.93 -15.69 47.70
CA PRO A 669 7.12 -16.85 47.33
C PRO A 669 5.95 -17.05 48.31
#